data_7758adaeb64e9003f9e39d52bd1f74af
#
_entry.id   7758adaeb64e9003f9e39d52bd1f74af
#
_cell.length_a   1.000
_cell.length_b   1.000
_cell.length_c   1.000
_cell.angle_alpha   90.00
_cell.angle_beta   90.00
_cell.angle_gamma   90.00
#
_symmetry.space_group_name_H-M   'P 1'
#
loop_
_entity.id
_entity.type
_entity.pdbx_description
1 polymer ?
#
loop_
_entity_poly.entity_id
_entity_poly.type
_entity_poly.pdbx_seq_one_letter_code
_entity_poly.pdbx_strand_id
1 'polypeptide(L)'
;DLVVVKGTTNGTITDFEGGFTLNVPSNSVIVVSFVGYKSQEISVAGRTDLTVTLKEDTQLLDDVVVVGYGTQKKEDLTSAIATLSPKEVLKSPGGITDALQGSTAGVNVSGGKIRIRGTSSITGSTDPLWVVDGIIDASGNIPNDNEIESIQVLKDAASCAIYGVRGANGVIVVTTKKGAEGKPKVSFNAYAGFGSNTSKVDMLNPYDYAVYVNELYYNSSDANAIANGTWNKTVPTGVANPSNPLGSTDWWDEYFSNTNYQKYDLSVSGGSKYASYRIGATHADNDDKMHTEDVKVDNIYANVQGTVGRFTYGGRIFANYSRTNGFTGASLMNTLQTPSNLPVYNEDGSFFLTGNNGRDGSDLVNQIWFLRNEKLRNRSISALGSIFGEIKIFDWLKYRLTYTYSFARNNDATLIPEHDLGTANGKQAYNSQTTTKGGSGHEIIENLLTFDKTFNDVHTLSGVVGVVSEKFDGWSTGISGRSNEYASFGPESRFPDSQNITSSQYNEAYFSYLARVMYSYNSKYMITANFRADESSKFKKGNRWGYFPSFSVGWRVSEESWMKDATSSWLNNLKLRATLGWIGSANAVGRYDYQSVVVTDNRYYTFGPNQINPEGTASNASAPLIENFANPDLSWETTRDAGVGFDLDMFNNKFSLVFDYYN
;
A
#
# COMPACT_ATOMS: atom_id res chain seq x y z
N ASP A 1 -23.59 -22.94 22.63
CA ASP A 1 -24.88 -22.24 22.67
C ASP A 1 -25.24 -21.92 24.13
N LEU A 2 -25.99 -20.85 24.34
CA LEU A 2 -26.54 -20.51 25.67
C LEU A 2 -28.00 -20.93 25.72
N VAL A 3 -28.36 -21.70 26.75
CA VAL A 3 -29.73 -22.15 27.00
C VAL A 3 -30.17 -21.62 28.36
N VAL A 4 -31.20 -20.76 28.41
CA VAL A 4 -31.66 -20.09 29.64
C VAL A 4 -33.18 -20.22 29.78
N VAL A 5 -33.67 -20.41 30.99
CA VAL A 5 -35.10 -20.36 31.27
C VAL A 5 -35.57 -18.91 31.18
N LYS A 6 -36.57 -18.65 30.34
CA LYS A 6 -37.09 -17.29 30.07
C LYS A 6 -37.49 -16.59 31.38
N GLY A 7 -36.94 -15.36 31.56
CA GLY A 7 -37.21 -14.53 32.72
C GLY A 7 -36.49 -14.93 34.01
N THR A 8 -35.51 -15.82 33.96
CA THR A 8 -34.71 -16.25 35.12
C THR A 8 -33.21 -16.23 34.80
N THR A 9 -32.39 -16.43 35.83
CA THR A 9 -30.93 -16.63 35.67
C THR A 9 -30.55 -18.10 35.58
N ASN A 10 -31.53 -19.05 35.56
CA ASN A 10 -31.27 -20.46 35.43
C ASN A 10 -30.95 -20.82 33.97
N GLY A 11 -29.73 -21.22 33.70
CA GLY A 11 -29.27 -21.55 32.36
C GLY A 11 -28.04 -22.44 32.34
N THR A 12 -27.73 -22.95 31.18
CA THR A 12 -26.55 -23.78 30.90
C THR A 12 -25.96 -23.41 29.52
N ILE A 13 -24.74 -23.89 29.29
CA ILE A 13 -24.10 -23.80 27.96
C ILE A 13 -24.01 -25.22 27.38
N THR A 14 -24.05 -25.31 26.05
CA THR A 14 -23.84 -26.58 25.36
C THR A 14 -22.39 -27.01 25.42
N ASP A 15 -22.15 -28.32 25.36
CA ASP A 15 -20.84 -28.89 25.09
C ASP A 15 -20.43 -28.73 23.62
N PHE A 16 -19.27 -29.30 23.23
CA PHE A 16 -18.76 -29.20 21.86
C PHE A 16 -19.60 -29.93 20.81
N GLU A 17 -20.43 -30.89 21.22
CA GLU A 17 -21.33 -31.65 20.35
C GLU A 17 -22.74 -31.05 20.33
N GLY A 18 -22.97 -29.94 21.04
CA GLY A 18 -24.25 -29.26 21.14
C GLY A 18 -25.18 -29.87 22.21
N GLY A 19 -24.71 -30.80 23.00
CA GLY A 19 -25.44 -31.42 24.10
C GLY A 19 -25.59 -30.47 25.31
N PHE A 20 -26.77 -30.45 25.94
CA PHE A 20 -26.99 -29.70 27.17
C PHE A 20 -27.93 -30.42 28.11
N THR A 21 -27.78 -30.16 29.38
CA THR A 21 -28.71 -30.61 30.43
C THR A 21 -29.12 -29.43 31.30
N LEU A 22 -30.42 -29.24 31.46
CA LEU A 22 -30.96 -28.13 32.25
C LEU A 22 -32.16 -28.63 33.07
N ASN A 23 -32.12 -28.47 34.38
CA ASN A 23 -33.23 -28.85 35.26
C ASN A 23 -34.23 -27.70 35.38
N VAL A 24 -35.45 -27.90 34.85
CA VAL A 24 -36.46 -26.88 34.73
C VAL A 24 -37.88 -27.44 35.05
N PRO A 25 -38.81 -26.66 35.57
CA PRO A 25 -40.22 -27.04 35.69
C PRO A 25 -40.80 -27.41 34.31
N SER A 26 -41.75 -28.34 34.30
CA SER A 26 -42.36 -28.87 33.08
C SER A 26 -43.09 -27.86 32.22
N ASN A 27 -43.48 -26.72 32.77
CA ASN A 27 -44.18 -25.63 32.09
C ASN A 27 -43.24 -24.48 31.66
N SER A 28 -41.94 -24.65 31.79
CA SER A 28 -40.97 -23.60 31.48
C SER A 28 -40.85 -23.38 29.97
N VAL A 29 -40.46 -22.14 29.61
CA VAL A 29 -39.98 -21.79 28.25
C VAL A 29 -38.49 -21.59 28.35
N ILE A 30 -37.74 -22.26 27.52
CA ILE A 30 -36.30 -22.05 27.39
C ILE A 30 -36.02 -21.16 26.16
N VAL A 31 -35.02 -20.30 26.29
CA VAL A 31 -34.47 -19.47 25.21
C VAL A 31 -33.10 -20.07 24.86
N VAL A 32 -32.97 -20.50 23.62
CA VAL A 32 -31.69 -20.98 23.07
C VAL A 32 -31.13 -19.92 22.13
N SER A 33 -29.90 -19.52 22.38
CA SER A 33 -29.22 -18.48 21.60
C SER A 33 -27.77 -18.85 21.31
N PHE A 34 -27.33 -18.47 20.11
CA PHE A 34 -25.94 -18.60 19.69
C PHE A 34 -25.58 -17.40 18.81
N VAL A 35 -24.34 -16.98 18.84
CA VAL A 35 -23.86 -15.84 18.02
C VAL A 35 -23.99 -16.19 16.54
N GLY A 36 -24.71 -15.34 15.79
CA GLY A 36 -24.98 -15.57 14.36
C GLY A 36 -26.24 -16.39 14.06
N TYR A 37 -27.02 -16.75 15.07
CA TYR A 37 -28.30 -17.49 14.92
C TYR A 37 -29.46 -16.77 15.61
N LYS A 38 -30.67 -16.91 15.06
CA LYS A 38 -31.89 -16.38 15.69
C LYS A 38 -32.17 -17.13 16.96
N SER A 39 -32.27 -16.39 18.07
CA SER A 39 -32.71 -16.96 19.33
C SER A 39 -34.10 -17.59 19.19
N GLN A 40 -34.27 -18.79 19.71
CA GLN A 40 -35.55 -19.49 19.68
C GLN A 40 -36.10 -19.69 21.11
N GLU A 41 -37.39 -19.41 21.26
CA GLU A 41 -38.12 -19.73 22.48
C GLU A 41 -38.87 -21.04 22.31
N ILE A 42 -38.62 -21.99 23.20
CA ILE A 42 -39.20 -23.33 23.13
C ILE A 42 -39.86 -23.68 24.45
N SER A 43 -41.12 -24.03 24.39
CA SER A 43 -41.82 -24.57 25.58
C SER A 43 -41.36 -25.98 25.86
N VAL A 44 -40.92 -26.24 27.08
CA VAL A 44 -40.52 -27.58 27.54
C VAL A 44 -41.72 -28.54 27.51
N ALA A 45 -42.87 -28.12 27.95
CA ALA A 45 -44.15 -28.86 27.92
C ALA A 45 -44.04 -30.32 28.43
N GLY A 46 -43.23 -30.54 29.47
CA GLY A 46 -43.01 -31.85 30.06
C GLY A 46 -42.09 -32.83 29.27
N ARG A 47 -41.47 -32.36 28.19
CA ARG A 47 -40.51 -33.17 27.40
C ARG A 47 -39.20 -33.29 28.15
N THR A 48 -38.60 -34.50 28.13
CA THR A 48 -37.31 -34.78 28.73
C THR A 48 -36.16 -34.64 27.74
N ASP A 49 -36.45 -34.77 26.43
CA ASP A 49 -35.48 -34.63 25.36
C ASP A 49 -35.96 -33.57 24.36
N LEU A 50 -35.09 -32.64 24.05
CA LEU A 50 -35.35 -31.54 23.15
C LEU A 50 -34.20 -31.41 22.16
N THR A 51 -34.52 -31.52 20.87
CA THR A 51 -33.57 -31.17 19.80
C THR A 51 -33.95 -29.78 19.24
N VAL A 52 -33.00 -28.87 19.25
CA VAL A 52 -33.19 -27.51 18.81
C VAL A 52 -32.28 -27.25 17.62
N THR A 53 -32.89 -26.88 16.49
CA THR A 53 -32.11 -26.43 15.31
C THR A 53 -32.26 -24.91 15.18
N LEU A 54 -31.20 -24.20 15.50
CA LEU A 54 -31.17 -22.75 15.32
C LEU A 54 -31.08 -22.42 13.83
N LYS A 55 -31.86 -21.42 13.42
CA LYS A 55 -31.76 -20.85 12.06
C LYS A 55 -30.73 -19.75 12.10
N GLU A 56 -29.87 -19.70 11.08
CA GLU A 56 -28.93 -18.59 10.91
C GLU A 56 -29.71 -17.25 10.96
N ASP A 57 -29.21 -16.33 11.76
CA ASP A 57 -29.73 -14.98 11.77
C ASP A 57 -29.13 -14.23 10.57
N THR A 58 -29.85 -14.31 9.45
CA THR A 58 -29.54 -13.53 8.24
C THR A 58 -29.91 -12.04 8.40
N GLN A 59 -30.45 -11.60 9.54
CA GLN A 59 -30.37 -10.19 9.89
C GLN A 59 -28.90 -9.91 10.15
N LEU A 60 -28.26 -9.34 9.12
CA LEU A 60 -26.97 -8.69 9.21
C LEU A 60 -26.96 -7.91 10.52
N LEU A 61 -26.08 -8.28 11.46
CA LEU A 61 -25.58 -7.34 12.46
C LEU A 61 -25.40 -6.04 11.70
N ASP A 62 -26.00 -4.95 12.15
CA ASP A 62 -25.90 -3.63 11.52
C ASP A 62 -24.44 -3.46 11.09
N ASP A 63 -24.14 -3.64 9.79
CA ASP A 63 -22.79 -3.56 9.25
C ASP A 63 -22.30 -2.14 9.51
N VAL A 64 -21.49 -1.99 10.55
CA VAL A 64 -20.93 -0.70 10.93
C VAL A 64 -19.65 -0.49 10.14
N VAL A 65 -19.61 0.58 9.38
CA VAL A 65 -18.47 0.98 8.56
C VAL A 65 -17.70 2.10 9.25
N VAL A 66 -16.38 2.01 9.28
CA VAL A 66 -15.53 3.08 9.79
C VAL A 66 -15.48 4.21 8.76
N VAL A 67 -15.91 5.40 9.14
CA VAL A 67 -15.97 6.59 8.29
C VAL A 67 -15.14 7.72 8.92
N GLY A 68 -13.86 7.72 8.65
CA GLY A 68 -12.95 8.70 9.23
C GLY A 68 -12.82 8.52 10.75
N TYR A 69 -13.15 9.54 11.50
CA TYR A 69 -13.06 9.57 12.97
C TYR A 69 -14.31 9.03 13.68
N GLY A 70 -15.11 8.18 13.02
CA GLY A 70 -16.32 7.60 13.59
C GLY A 70 -16.74 6.34 12.88
N THR A 71 -17.82 5.75 13.35
CA THR A 71 -18.46 4.60 12.73
C THR A 71 -19.89 4.97 12.34
N GLN A 72 -20.37 4.46 11.22
CA GLN A 72 -21.71 4.69 10.72
C GLN A 72 -22.33 3.36 10.27
N LYS A 73 -23.64 3.23 10.41
CA LYS A 73 -24.35 2.09 9.84
C LYS A 73 -24.23 2.12 8.31
N LYS A 74 -24.01 0.98 7.69
CA LYS A 74 -23.90 0.85 6.22
C LYS A 74 -25.13 1.41 5.49
N GLU A 75 -26.30 1.26 6.10
CA GLU A 75 -27.55 1.79 5.57
C GLU A 75 -27.59 3.32 5.51
N ASP A 76 -26.94 4.01 6.47
CA ASP A 76 -26.89 5.47 6.57
C ASP A 76 -25.75 6.10 5.75
N LEU A 77 -24.89 5.30 5.10
CA LEU A 77 -23.80 5.80 4.28
C LEU A 77 -24.33 6.52 3.04
N THR A 78 -23.85 7.74 2.83
CA THR A 78 -24.14 8.57 1.65
C THR A 78 -23.03 8.53 0.61
N SER A 79 -21.91 7.89 0.93
CA SER A 79 -20.66 7.86 0.16
C SER A 79 -20.40 6.48 -0.46
N ALA A 80 -19.60 6.44 -1.53
CA ALA A 80 -19.18 5.21 -2.19
C ALA A 80 -18.03 4.54 -1.42
N ILE A 81 -18.36 3.62 -0.52
CA ILE A 81 -17.40 2.86 0.28
C ILE A 81 -17.50 1.38 -0.08
N ALA A 82 -16.37 0.74 -0.37
CA ALA A 82 -16.30 -0.71 -0.52
C ALA A 82 -15.65 -1.32 0.71
N THR A 83 -16.16 -2.45 1.18
CA THR A 83 -15.63 -3.19 2.33
C THR A 83 -15.19 -4.58 1.90
N LEU A 84 -13.96 -4.97 2.26
CA LEU A 84 -13.44 -6.32 2.09
C LEU A 84 -13.43 -7.03 3.43
N SER A 85 -13.81 -8.30 3.41
CA SER A 85 -13.76 -9.15 4.59
C SER A 85 -12.36 -9.74 4.81
N PRO A 86 -12.01 -10.12 6.06
CA PRO A 86 -10.74 -10.80 6.34
C PRO A 86 -10.53 -12.07 5.52
N LYS A 87 -11.62 -12.79 5.20
CA LYS A 87 -11.55 -14.03 4.41
C LYS A 87 -11.08 -13.80 2.98
N GLU A 88 -11.41 -12.65 2.40
CA GLU A 88 -10.96 -12.28 1.06
C GLU A 88 -9.48 -11.94 1.06
N VAL A 89 -9.02 -11.22 2.09
CA VAL A 89 -7.59 -10.86 2.24
C VAL A 89 -6.72 -12.11 2.44
N LEU A 90 -7.14 -13.02 3.31
CA LEU A 90 -6.38 -14.24 3.62
C LEU A 90 -6.29 -15.24 2.45
N LYS A 91 -7.15 -15.11 1.43
CA LYS A 91 -7.08 -15.96 0.21
C LYS A 91 -6.01 -15.49 -0.77
N SER A 92 -5.49 -14.28 -0.60
CA SER A 92 -4.56 -13.66 -1.55
C SER A 92 -3.12 -13.81 -1.05
N PRO A 93 -2.26 -14.57 -1.74
CA PRO A 93 -0.86 -14.81 -1.31
C PRO A 93 -0.03 -13.53 -1.20
N GLY A 94 -0.30 -12.53 -2.03
CA GLY A 94 0.38 -11.23 -2.03
C GLY A 94 -0.20 -10.20 -1.06
N GLY A 95 -1.06 -10.64 -0.12
CA GLY A 95 -1.61 -9.79 0.93
C GLY A 95 -2.70 -8.84 0.47
N ILE A 96 -2.82 -7.68 1.16
CA ILE A 96 -3.89 -6.71 0.94
C ILE A 96 -3.91 -6.17 -0.49
N THR A 97 -2.75 -5.90 -1.07
CA THR A 97 -2.64 -5.35 -2.42
C THR A 97 -3.27 -6.27 -3.45
N ASP A 98 -2.93 -7.56 -3.39
CA ASP A 98 -3.51 -8.57 -4.28
C ASP A 98 -4.99 -8.80 -3.99
N ALA A 99 -5.40 -8.75 -2.72
CA ALA A 99 -6.79 -8.91 -2.33
C ALA A 99 -7.70 -7.80 -2.89
N LEU A 100 -7.16 -6.59 -3.07
CA LEU A 100 -7.86 -5.46 -3.67
C LEU A 100 -8.02 -5.61 -5.19
N GLN A 101 -7.14 -6.37 -5.83
CA GLN A 101 -7.19 -6.60 -7.27
C GLN A 101 -8.44 -7.39 -7.68
N GLY A 102 -9.28 -6.79 -8.51
CA GLY A 102 -10.49 -7.43 -9.04
C GLY A 102 -11.63 -7.61 -8.02
N SER A 103 -11.41 -7.34 -6.71
CA SER A 103 -12.43 -7.47 -5.67
C SER A 103 -13.22 -6.18 -5.42
N THR A 104 -12.70 -5.05 -5.82
CA THR A 104 -13.29 -3.74 -5.53
C THR A 104 -13.45 -2.92 -6.80
N ALA A 105 -14.69 -2.61 -7.18
CA ALA A 105 -14.98 -1.76 -8.33
C ALA A 105 -14.32 -0.36 -8.18
N GLY A 106 -13.66 0.12 -9.26
CA GLY A 106 -12.95 1.41 -9.26
C GLY A 106 -11.58 1.37 -8.59
N VAL A 107 -11.08 0.19 -8.21
CA VAL A 107 -9.70 -0.01 -7.75
C VAL A 107 -8.94 -0.81 -8.80
N ASN A 108 -7.82 -0.28 -9.23
CA ASN A 108 -6.90 -0.93 -10.16
C ASN A 108 -5.57 -1.19 -9.44
N VAL A 109 -5.08 -2.42 -9.58
CA VAL A 109 -3.75 -2.81 -9.07
C VAL A 109 -2.91 -3.24 -10.27
N SER A 110 -1.79 -2.56 -10.47
CA SER A 110 -0.86 -2.86 -11.57
C SER A 110 0.58 -2.64 -11.11
N GLY A 111 1.43 -3.66 -11.28
CA GLY A 111 2.83 -3.61 -10.84
C GLY A 111 2.99 -3.32 -9.33
N GLY A 112 2.09 -3.86 -8.50
CA GLY A 112 2.07 -3.63 -7.04
C GLY A 112 1.57 -2.24 -6.62
N LYS A 113 1.19 -1.36 -7.55
CA LYS A 113 0.64 -0.03 -7.27
C LYS A 113 -0.87 -0.03 -7.32
N ILE A 114 -1.48 0.54 -6.29
CA ILE A 114 -2.93 0.67 -6.17
C ILE A 114 -3.35 2.06 -6.68
N ARG A 115 -4.41 2.10 -7.48
CA ARG A 115 -5.04 3.34 -7.95
C ARG A 115 -6.54 3.28 -7.76
N ILE A 116 -7.12 4.34 -7.21
CA ILE A 116 -8.56 4.45 -6.96
C ILE A 116 -9.13 5.50 -7.90
N ARG A 117 -10.09 5.10 -8.77
CA ARG A 117 -10.75 5.97 -9.75
C ARG A 117 -9.81 6.69 -10.74
N GLY A 118 -8.65 6.11 -11.02
CA GLY A 118 -7.69 6.67 -11.97
C GLY A 118 -6.60 7.54 -11.34
N THR A 119 -6.05 8.46 -12.13
CA THR A 119 -4.96 9.36 -11.73
C THR A 119 -5.50 10.78 -11.55
N SER A 120 -5.25 11.38 -10.40
CA SER A 120 -5.69 12.72 -10.04
C SER A 120 -4.63 13.80 -10.30
N SER A 121 -3.38 13.43 -10.55
CA SER A 121 -2.27 14.36 -10.81
C SER A 121 -1.39 13.88 -11.95
N ILE A 122 -0.80 14.81 -12.70
CA ILE A 122 0.12 14.49 -13.81
C ILE A 122 1.54 14.26 -13.29
N THR A 123 1.96 14.97 -12.26
CA THR A 123 3.34 14.95 -11.74
C THR A 123 3.45 14.47 -10.30
N GLY A 124 2.36 14.55 -9.52
CA GLY A 124 2.32 14.09 -8.12
C GLY A 124 2.10 12.59 -7.98
N SER A 125 2.38 12.04 -6.78
CA SER A 125 2.01 10.66 -6.44
C SER A 125 0.49 10.47 -6.55
N THR A 126 0.09 9.36 -7.11
CA THR A 126 -1.30 8.93 -7.25
C THR A 126 -1.64 7.75 -6.34
N ASP A 127 -0.78 7.43 -5.39
CA ASP A 127 -1.00 6.36 -4.42
C ASP A 127 -2.08 6.76 -3.41
N PRO A 128 -2.97 5.83 -3.01
CA PRO A 128 -3.97 6.09 -2.01
C PRO A 128 -3.34 6.27 -0.62
N LEU A 129 -4.04 6.99 0.25
CA LEU A 129 -3.65 7.14 1.65
C LEU A 129 -4.02 5.88 2.44
N TRP A 130 -3.07 5.37 3.22
CA TRP A 130 -3.32 4.30 4.18
C TRP A 130 -3.66 4.87 5.56
N VAL A 131 -4.73 4.35 6.15
CA VAL A 131 -5.16 4.68 7.51
C VAL A 131 -5.36 3.37 8.27
N VAL A 132 -4.61 3.16 9.33
CA VAL A 132 -4.66 1.92 10.12
C VAL A 132 -5.13 2.23 11.54
N ASP A 133 -6.29 1.70 11.93
CA ASP A 133 -6.96 1.98 13.20
C ASP A 133 -7.17 3.49 13.47
N GLY A 134 -7.48 4.25 12.42
CA GLY A 134 -7.66 5.70 12.47
C GLY A 134 -6.35 6.50 12.41
N ILE A 135 -5.19 5.87 12.39
CA ILE A 135 -3.88 6.52 12.31
C ILE A 135 -3.46 6.62 10.86
N ILE A 136 -3.17 7.82 10.41
CA ILE A 136 -2.61 8.07 9.08
C ILE A 136 -1.15 7.58 9.07
N ASP A 137 -0.87 6.56 8.28
CA ASP A 137 0.47 5.95 8.22
C ASP A 137 1.24 6.44 7.00
N ALA A 138 2.21 7.32 7.22
CA ALA A 138 3.11 7.82 6.19
C ALA A 138 4.28 6.85 5.89
N SER A 139 4.52 5.88 6.75
CA SER A 139 5.64 4.94 6.63
C SER A 139 5.27 3.64 5.89
N GLY A 140 3.98 3.46 5.55
CA GLY A 140 3.50 2.25 4.87
C GLY A 140 3.54 0.99 5.74
N ASN A 141 3.47 1.15 7.08
CA ASN A 141 3.44 0.03 8.02
C ASN A 141 2.08 -0.67 8.00
N ILE A 142 1.82 -1.42 6.94
CA ILE A 142 0.58 -2.17 6.77
C ILE A 142 0.63 -3.39 7.72
N PRO A 143 -0.43 -3.62 8.52
CA PRO A 143 -0.50 -4.78 9.39
C PRO A 143 -0.45 -6.08 8.59
N ASN A 144 0.00 -7.15 9.25
CA ASN A 144 -0.12 -8.48 8.69
C ASN A 144 -1.59 -8.84 8.41
N ASP A 145 -1.83 -9.57 7.31
CA ASP A 145 -3.17 -10.00 6.87
C ASP A 145 -3.96 -10.71 7.97
N ASN A 146 -3.29 -11.51 8.81
CA ASN A 146 -3.89 -12.19 9.95
C ASN A 146 -4.39 -11.23 11.05
N GLU A 147 -3.90 -10.00 11.08
CA GLU A 147 -4.30 -8.98 12.05
C GLU A 147 -5.45 -8.11 11.57
N ILE A 148 -5.85 -8.25 10.33
CA ILE A 148 -6.90 -7.44 9.73
C ILE A 148 -8.28 -7.95 10.17
N GLU A 149 -9.12 -7.04 10.61
CA GLU A 149 -10.53 -7.24 10.89
C GLU A 149 -11.41 -6.81 9.70
N SER A 150 -11.08 -5.68 9.08
CA SER A 150 -11.75 -5.21 7.87
C SER A 150 -10.90 -4.21 7.10
N ILE A 151 -11.16 -4.09 5.80
CA ILE A 151 -10.60 -3.07 4.92
C ILE A 151 -11.76 -2.31 4.30
N GLN A 152 -11.73 -0.99 4.37
CA GLN A 152 -12.65 -0.11 3.65
C GLN A 152 -11.87 0.73 2.64
N VAL A 153 -12.42 0.84 1.44
CA VAL A 153 -11.87 1.71 0.38
C VAL A 153 -12.82 2.87 0.17
N LEU A 154 -12.36 4.07 0.54
CA LEU A 154 -13.08 5.33 0.37
C LEU A 154 -12.70 5.89 -1.00
N LYS A 155 -13.70 6.14 -1.85
CA LYS A 155 -13.47 6.42 -3.27
C LYS A 155 -13.89 7.81 -3.71
N ASP A 156 -14.77 8.47 -2.98
CA ASP A 156 -15.31 9.79 -3.33
C ASP A 156 -14.78 10.92 -2.42
N ALA A 157 -14.91 12.16 -2.90
CA ALA A 157 -14.47 13.33 -2.15
C ALA A 157 -15.15 13.48 -0.79
N ALA A 158 -16.42 13.09 -0.65
CA ALA A 158 -17.17 13.24 0.59
C ALA A 158 -16.66 12.29 1.69
N SER A 159 -16.28 11.07 1.34
CA SER A 159 -15.66 10.11 2.28
C SER A 159 -14.21 10.47 2.60
N CYS A 160 -13.44 10.91 1.60
CA CYS A 160 -12.00 11.17 1.72
C CYS A 160 -11.67 12.51 2.39
N ALA A 161 -12.56 13.52 2.28
CA ALA A 161 -12.31 14.90 2.75
C ALA A 161 -11.87 14.99 4.21
N ILE A 162 -12.34 14.09 5.07
CA ILE A 162 -11.98 14.10 6.50
C ILE A 162 -10.49 13.82 6.73
N TYR A 163 -9.83 13.09 5.80
CA TYR A 163 -8.40 12.78 5.86
C TYR A 163 -7.52 13.86 5.20
N GLY A 164 -8.15 14.90 4.66
CA GLY A 164 -7.49 16.09 4.11
C GLY A 164 -6.79 15.85 2.79
N VAL A 165 -5.82 16.70 2.55
CA VAL A 165 -5.09 16.81 1.28
C VAL A 165 -4.36 15.52 0.87
N ARG A 166 -4.08 14.63 1.80
CA ARG A 166 -3.48 13.33 1.50
C ARG A 166 -4.49 12.30 0.99
N GLY A 167 -5.80 12.53 1.25
CA GLY A 167 -6.89 11.67 0.78
C GLY A 167 -7.32 11.91 -0.67
N ALA A 168 -6.66 12.80 -1.42
CA ALA A 168 -7.04 13.17 -2.79
C ALA A 168 -7.06 11.99 -3.79
N ASN A 169 -6.24 10.98 -3.55
CA ASN A 169 -6.14 9.77 -4.40
C ASN A 169 -6.99 8.59 -3.88
N GLY A 170 -7.94 8.86 -2.96
CA GLY A 170 -8.67 7.84 -2.24
C GLY A 170 -7.97 7.41 -0.95
N VAL A 171 -8.71 6.72 -0.09
CA VAL A 171 -8.20 6.27 1.23
C VAL A 171 -8.52 4.80 1.43
N ILE A 172 -7.52 4.05 1.88
CA ILE A 172 -7.67 2.66 2.32
C ILE A 172 -7.61 2.63 3.84
N VAL A 173 -8.74 2.33 4.46
CA VAL A 173 -8.87 2.24 5.91
C VAL A 173 -8.78 0.78 6.33
N VAL A 174 -7.80 0.45 7.14
CA VAL A 174 -7.59 -0.88 7.71
C VAL A 174 -7.94 -0.85 9.18
N THR A 175 -8.85 -1.72 9.58
CA THR A 175 -9.15 -1.96 11.00
C THR A 175 -8.47 -3.26 11.41
N THR A 176 -7.72 -3.23 12.51
CA THR A 176 -7.06 -4.41 13.04
C THR A 176 -7.88 -5.09 14.12
N LYS A 177 -7.67 -6.41 14.27
CA LYS A 177 -8.26 -7.19 15.34
C LYS A 177 -7.84 -6.66 16.69
N LYS A 178 -8.80 -6.54 17.60
CA LYS A 178 -8.60 -6.08 18.98
C LYS A 178 -8.63 -7.25 19.95
N GLY A 179 -8.11 -7.02 21.14
CA GLY A 179 -8.36 -7.92 22.25
C GLY A 179 -9.82 -7.85 22.69
N ALA A 180 -10.38 -8.97 23.10
CA ALA A 180 -11.71 -9.05 23.68
C ALA A 180 -11.63 -9.44 25.16
N GLU A 181 -12.68 -9.14 25.93
CA GLU A 181 -12.82 -9.63 27.31
C GLU A 181 -12.82 -11.16 27.34
N GLY A 182 -12.04 -11.74 28.23
CA GLY A 182 -11.94 -13.18 28.41
C GLY A 182 -10.51 -13.66 28.71
N LYS A 183 -10.40 -14.98 28.85
CA LYS A 183 -9.09 -15.64 29.06
C LYS A 183 -8.16 -15.39 27.87
N PRO A 184 -6.84 -15.34 28.10
CA PRO A 184 -5.87 -15.22 27.01
C PRO A 184 -6.06 -16.33 25.95
N LYS A 185 -6.12 -15.91 24.68
CA LYS A 185 -6.14 -16.80 23.51
C LYS A 185 -4.83 -16.64 22.75
N VAL A 186 -4.18 -17.76 22.49
CA VAL A 186 -2.99 -17.83 21.64
C VAL A 186 -3.42 -18.26 20.26
N SER A 187 -2.96 -17.55 19.23
CA SER A 187 -3.17 -17.89 17.82
C SER A 187 -1.81 -18.06 17.15
N PHE A 188 -1.64 -19.16 16.44
CA PHE A 188 -0.48 -19.40 15.59
C PHE A 188 -0.96 -19.74 14.17
N ASN A 189 -0.40 -19.04 13.18
CA ASN A 189 -0.64 -19.31 11.78
C ASN A 189 0.69 -19.49 11.07
N ALA A 190 0.75 -20.45 10.16
CA ALA A 190 1.91 -20.69 9.33
C ALA A 190 1.48 -20.91 7.88
N TYR A 191 2.19 -20.30 6.95
CA TYR A 191 2.01 -20.47 5.52
C TYR A 191 3.34 -20.86 4.89
N ALA A 192 3.27 -21.76 3.93
CA ALA A 192 4.37 -22.05 3.01
C ALA A 192 3.78 -22.13 1.60
N GLY A 193 4.50 -21.59 0.63
CA GLY A 193 4.08 -21.59 -0.76
C GLY A 193 5.26 -21.58 -1.69
N PHE A 194 5.01 -21.90 -2.93
CA PHE A 194 5.94 -21.74 -4.04
C PHE A 194 5.23 -21.05 -5.19
N GLY A 195 5.99 -20.26 -5.93
CA GLY A 195 5.51 -19.54 -7.09
C GLY A 195 6.37 -19.84 -8.30
N SER A 196 5.76 -19.75 -9.48
CA SER A 196 6.44 -19.80 -10.76
C SER A 196 5.90 -18.74 -11.69
N ASN A 197 6.66 -18.34 -12.70
CA ASN A 197 6.16 -17.46 -13.73
C ASN A 197 5.11 -18.18 -14.58
N THR A 198 3.92 -17.58 -14.68
CA THR A 198 2.79 -18.13 -15.43
C THR A 198 2.76 -17.66 -16.89
N SER A 199 3.49 -16.60 -17.20
CA SER A 199 3.64 -16.07 -18.55
C SER A 199 5.11 -15.95 -18.90
N LYS A 200 5.47 -16.35 -20.11
CA LYS A 200 6.81 -16.26 -20.66
C LYS A 200 6.72 -15.50 -21.98
N VAL A 201 7.71 -14.66 -22.25
CA VAL A 201 7.83 -14.02 -23.57
C VAL A 201 8.53 -15.01 -24.48
N ASP A 202 7.88 -15.38 -25.58
CA ASP A 202 8.49 -16.26 -26.59
C ASP A 202 9.55 -15.48 -27.36
N MET A 203 10.79 -15.96 -27.27
CA MET A 203 11.95 -15.40 -27.97
C MET A 203 12.32 -16.29 -29.16
N LEU A 204 12.92 -15.68 -30.18
CA LEU A 204 13.45 -16.46 -31.29
C LEU A 204 14.48 -17.47 -30.78
N ASN A 205 14.37 -18.71 -31.23
CA ASN A 205 15.41 -19.70 -30.98
C ASN A 205 16.74 -19.34 -31.72
N PRO A 206 17.88 -19.95 -31.41
CA PRO A 206 19.15 -19.57 -31.99
C PRO A 206 19.22 -19.62 -33.53
N TYR A 207 18.55 -20.60 -34.12
CA TYR A 207 18.48 -20.74 -35.59
C TYR A 207 17.69 -19.62 -36.24
N ASP A 208 16.46 -19.41 -35.78
CA ASP A 208 15.58 -18.39 -36.32
C ASP A 208 16.11 -16.97 -36.08
N TYR A 209 16.77 -16.73 -34.93
CA TYR A 209 17.47 -15.48 -34.67
C TYR A 209 18.59 -15.23 -35.67
N ALA A 210 19.42 -16.24 -35.93
CA ALA A 210 20.51 -16.11 -36.89
C ALA A 210 19.99 -15.91 -38.34
N VAL A 211 18.91 -16.59 -38.73
CA VAL A 211 18.25 -16.37 -40.03
C VAL A 211 17.72 -14.93 -40.12
N TYR A 212 17.04 -14.46 -39.09
CA TYR A 212 16.52 -13.09 -39.04
C TYR A 212 17.63 -12.03 -39.19
N VAL A 213 18.72 -12.19 -38.46
CA VAL A 213 19.85 -11.24 -38.56
C VAL A 213 20.51 -11.30 -39.94
N ASN A 214 20.71 -12.49 -40.50
CA ASN A 214 21.26 -12.64 -41.87
C ASN A 214 20.37 -11.91 -42.90
N GLU A 215 19.06 -12.08 -42.79
CA GLU A 215 18.09 -11.41 -43.66
C GLU A 215 18.10 -9.88 -43.46
N LEU A 216 18.24 -9.41 -42.23
CA LEU A 216 18.39 -7.99 -41.90
C LEU A 216 19.63 -7.39 -42.59
N TYR A 217 20.78 -8.08 -42.51
CA TYR A 217 22.03 -7.63 -43.15
C TYR A 217 21.92 -7.67 -44.67
N TYR A 218 21.30 -8.72 -45.23
CA TYR A 218 21.02 -8.78 -46.66
C TYR A 218 20.18 -7.58 -47.13
N ASN A 219 19.03 -7.34 -46.49
CA ASN A 219 18.11 -6.27 -46.85
C ASN A 219 18.67 -4.85 -46.59
N SER A 220 19.66 -4.73 -45.71
CA SER A 220 20.34 -3.46 -45.42
C SER A 220 21.55 -3.21 -46.34
N SER A 221 21.89 -4.17 -47.24
CA SER A 221 22.88 -3.98 -48.29
C SER A 221 22.40 -2.96 -49.32
N ASP A 222 23.34 -2.33 -50.06
CA ASP A 222 22.93 -1.37 -51.07
C ASP A 222 22.13 -2.03 -52.24
N ALA A 223 21.35 -1.23 -52.96
CA ALA A 223 20.48 -1.72 -54.01
C ALA A 223 21.23 -2.48 -55.12
N ASN A 224 22.47 -2.12 -55.42
CA ASN A 224 23.29 -2.80 -56.45
C ASN A 224 23.76 -4.17 -55.95
N ALA A 225 24.17 -4.26 -54.69
CA ALA A 225 24.57 -5.55 -54.10
C ALA A 225 23.36 -6.51 -54.04
N ILE A 226 22.19 -6.02 -53.64
CA ILE A 226 20.94 -6.80 -53.59
C ILE A 226 20.56 -7.27 -55.02
N ALA A 227 20.59 -6.37 -56.02
CA ALA A 227 20.26 -6.68 -57.40
C ALA A 227 21.21 -7.73 -58.02
N ASN A 228 22.44 -7.79 -57.58
CA ASN A 228 23.46 -8.76 -58.03
C ASN A 228 23.46 -10.06 -57.17
N GLY A 229 22.55 -10.17 -56.18
CA GLY A 229 22.52 -11.32 -55.25
C GLY A 229 23.75 -11.40 -54.34
N THR A 230 24.40 -10.26 -54.07
CA THR A 230 25.59 -10.19 -53.23
C THR A 230 25.33 -9.33 -51.99
N TRP A 231 26.11 -9.52 -50.95
CA TRP A 231 26.05 -8.74 -49.74
C TRP A 231 27.26 -7.81 -49.68
N ASN A 232 27.01 -6.54 -49.46
CA ASN A 232 28.09 -5.57 -49.27
C ASN A 232 28.33 -5.24 -47.78
N LYS A 233 27.62 -5.91 -46.88
CA LYS A 233 27.83 -5.85 -45.45
C LYS A 233 28.22 -7.19 -44.89
N THR A 234 29.20 -7.21 -44.03
CA THR A 234 29.68 -8.43 -43.37
C THR A 234 28.73 -8.83 -42.25
N VAL A 235 28.15 -10.01 -42.37
CA VAL A 235 27.32 -10.58 -41.29
C VAL A 235 28.21 -10.91 -40.11
N PRO A 236 27.82 -10.58 -38.87
CA PRO A 236 28.58 -10.94 -37.68
C PRO A 236 28.84 -12.45 -37.59
N THR A 237 30.05 -12.83 -37.21
CA THR A 237 30.49 -14.25 -37.21
C THR A 237 29.62 -15.15 -36.34
N GLY A 238 29.10 -14.62 -35.23
CA GLY A 238 28.22 -15.36 -34.29
C GLY A 238 26.86 -15.77 -34.85
N VAL A 239 26.43 -15.19 -35.98
CA VAL A 239 25.13 -15.49 -36.64
C VAL A 239 25.29 -15.87 -38.09
N ALA A 240 26.49 -15.85 -38.65
CA ALA A 240 26.75 -16.12 -40.07
C ALA A 240 26.35 -17.54 -40.51
N ASN A 241 26.40 -18.51 -39.60
CA ASN A 241 25.95 -19.87 -39.84
C ASN A 241 24.77 -20.23 -38.89
N PRO A 242 23.53 -20.14 -39.33
CA PRO A 242 22.35 -20.46 -38.49
C PRO A 242 22.35 -21.88 -37.92
N SER A 243 22.96 -22.85 -38.65
CA SER A 243 23.03 -24.24 -38.20
C SER A 243 24.14 -24.55 -37.19
N ASN A 244 24.98 -23.58 -36.87
CA ASN A 244 26.06 -23.74 -35.89
C ASN A 244 26.13 -22.50 -34.98
N PRO A 245 25.16 -22.31 -34.07
CA PRO A 245 25.15 -21.20 -33.13
C PRO A 245 26.31 -21.33 -32.13
N LEU A 246 26.75 -20.20 -31.55
CA LEU A 246 27.74 -20.17 -30.47
C LEU A 246 27.21 -20.76 -29.17
N GLY A 247 25.91 -20.75 -28.99
CA GLY A 247 25.19 -21.28 -27.83
C GLY A 247 23.70 -21.37 -28.07
N SER A 248 22.98 -21.80 -27.05
CA SER A 248 21.53 -21.82 -27.01
C SER A 248 21.08 -21.44 -25.61
N THR A 249 20.65 -20.19 -25.45
CA THR A 249 20.28 -19.65 -24.15
C THR A 249 18.82 -19.18 -24.16
N ASP A 250 18.07 -19.67 -23.22
CA ASP A 250 16.79 -19.08 -22.84
C ASP A 250 17.05 -18.01 -21.76
N TRP A 251 17.15 -16.76 -22.20
CA TRP A 251 17.47 -15.64 -21.32
C TRP A 251 16.38 -15.37 -20.29
N TRP A 252 15.12 -15.77 -20.54
CA TRP A 252 14.05 -15.68 -19.57
C TRP A 252 14.28 -16.62 -18.38
N ASP A 253 14.60 -17.89 -18.67
CA ASP A 253 14.86 -18.89 -17.63
C ASP A 253 16.15 -18.62 -16.85
N GLU A 254 17.12 -17.94 -17.48
CA GLU A 254 18.33 -17.48 -16.78
C GLU A 254 18.09 -16.28 -15.87
N TYR A 255 17.10 -15.44 -16.21
CA TYR A 255 16.77 -14.24 -15.43
C TYR A 255 15.83 -14.54 -14.28
N PHE A 256 14.83 -15.39 -14.48
CA PHE A 256 13.81 -15.70 -13.50
C PHE A 256 14.01 -17.06 -12.83
N SER A 257 13.57 -17.16 -11.58
CA SER A 257 13.55 -18.40 -10.80
C SER A 257 12.15 -18.67 -10.25
N ASN A 258 11.94 -19.90 -9.78
CA ASN A 258 10.82 -20.22 -8.91
C ASN A 258 11.05 -19.58 -7.54
N THR A 259 9.98 -19.22 -6.86
CA THR A 259 10.04 -18.54 -5.56
C THR A 259 9.53 -19.45 -4.46
N ASN A 260 10.09 -19.30 -3.27
CA ASN A 260 9.60 -19.89 -2.05
C ASN A 260 9.09 -18.76 -1.14
N TYR A 261 8.00 -19.05 -0.46
CA TYR A 261 7.37 -18.13 0.46
C TYR A 261 7.06 -18.83 1.78
N GLN A 262 7.47 -18.25 2.88
CA GLN A 262 7.17 -18.74 4.22
C GLN A 262 6.75 -17.56 5.11
N LYS A 263 5.70 -17.78 5.91
CA LYS A 263 5.21 -16.78 6.85
C LYS A 263 4.72 -17.44 8.12
N TYR A 264 5.15 -16.92 9.25
CA TYR A 264 4.78 -17.38 10.58
C TYR A 264 4.23 -16.20 11.37
N ASP A 265 3.07 -16.39 11.99
CA ASP A 265 2.41 -15.40 12.82
C ASP A 265 2.02 -16.01 14.17
N LEU A 266 2.43 -15.36 15.24
CA LEU A 266 2.08 -15.73 16.60
C LEU A 266 1.45 -14.52 17.30
N SER A 267 0.26 -14.71 17.88
CA SER A 267 -0.38 -13.65 18.65
C SER A 267 -1.06 -14.15 19.91
N VAL A 268 -1.14 -13.26 20.89
CA VAL A 268 -1.86 -13.45 22.15
C VAL A 268 -2.83 -12.30 22.34
N SER A 269 -4.09 -12.63 22.60
CA SER A 269 -5.13 -11.62 22.87
C SER A 269 -5.97 -12.01 24.07
N GLY A 270 -6.43 -11.02 24.83
CA GLY A 270 -7.26 -11.24 26.00
C GLY A 270 -7.67 -9.92 26.62
N GLY A 271 -8.35 -9.98 27.75
CA GLY A 271 -8.74 -8.77 28.44
C GLY A 271 -9.66 -9.02 29.64
N SER A 272 -9.92 -7.94 30.32
CA SER A 272 -10.90 -7.81 31.38
C SER A 272 -11.92 -6.72 31.03
N LYS A 273 -12.92 -6.52 31.87
CA LYS A 273 -13.88 -5.40 31.72
C LYS A 273 -13.23 -4.01 31.70
N TYR A 274 -11.96 -3.90 32.14
CA TYR A 274 -11.26 -2.61 32.23
C TYR A 274 -10.25 -2.38 31.10
N ALA A 275 -9.65 -3.46 30.59
CA ALA A 275 -8.64 -3.36 29.55
C ALA A 275 -8.59 -4.63 28.70
N SER A 276 -8.39 -4.48 27.41
CA SER A 276 -8.13 -5.55 26.45
C SER A 276 -6.80 -5.31 25.74
N TYR A 277 -6.17 -6.41 25.34
CA TYR A 277 -4.88 -6.37 24.65
C TYR A 277 -4.79 -7.40 23.54
N ARG A 278 -4.00 -7.09 22.53
CA ARG A 278 -3.53 -8.00 21.50
C ARG A 278 -2.07 -7.69 21.19
N ILE A 279 -1.22 -8.70 21.28
CA ILE A 279 0.22 -8.58 21.06
C ILE A 279 0.63 -9.75 20.15
N GLY A 280 1.49 -9.48 19.18
CA GLY A 280 1.97 -10.54 18.30
C GLY A 280 3.23 -10.18 17.55
N ALA A 281 3.77 -11.18 16.86
CA ALA A 281 4.94 -11.08 16.02
C ALA A 281 4.74 -11.91 14.75
N THR A 282 5.29 -11.42 13.65
CA THR A 282 5.27 -12.10 12.35
C THR A 282 6.68 -12.17 11.78
N HIS A 283 7.03 -13.31 11.21
CA HIS A 283 8.21 -13.48 10.36
C HIS A 283 7.76 -13.92 8.97
N ALA A 284 8.24 -13.25 7.95
CA ALA A 284 8.05 -13.63 6.55
C ALA A 284 9.41 -13.73 5.86
N ASP A 285 9.58 -14.79 5.07
CA ASP A 285 10.76 -15.07 4.26
C ASP A 285 10.27 -15.32 2.82
N ASN A 286 10.66 -14.43 1.91
CA ASN A 286 10.22 -14.44 0.52
C ASN A 286 11.43 -14.41 -0.39
N ASP A 287 11.58 -15.42 -1.23
CA ASP A 287 12.46 -15.33 -2.40
C ASP A 287 11.73 -14.54 -3.49
N ASP A 288 12.38 -13.61 -4.14
CA ASP A 288 11.79 -12.95 -5.30
C ASP A 288 11.90 -13.83 -6.56
N LYS A 289 11.14 -13.49 -7.59
CA LYS A 289 11.09 -14.16 -8.89
C LYS A 289 12.43 -14.11 -9.65
N MET A 290 13.29 -13.18 -9.29
CA MET A 290 14.64 -13.07 -9.86
C MET A 290 15.63 -13.88 -9.07
N HIS A 291 16.55 -14.54 -9.77
CA HIS A 291 17.63 -15.26 -9.11
C HIS A 291 18.41 -14.31 -8.17
N THR A 292 18.71 -14.77 -6.95
CA THR A 292 19.56 -14.08 -5.97
C THR A 292 18.93 -12.96 -5.14
N GLU A 293 17.63 -12.72 -5.22
CA GLU A 293 16.96 -11.78 -4.33
C GLU A 293 16.20 -12.50 -3.22
N ASP A 294 16.44 -12.10 -1.97
CA ASP A 294 15.71 -12.56 -0.78
C ASP A 294 15.21 -11.38 0.05
N VAL A 295 13.96 -11.46 0.50
CA VAL A 295 13.33 -10.45 1.33
C VAL A 295 12.80 -11.08 2.61
N LYS A 296 13.33 -10.64 3.76
CA LYS A 296 12.89 -11.09 5.09
C LYS A 296 12.29 -9.93 5.86
N VAL A 297 11.12 -10.17 6.43
CA VAL A 297 10.37 -9.15 7.16
C VAL A 297 9.97 -9.68 8.53
N ASP A 298 10.36 -8.97 9.57
CA ASP A 298 10.01 -9.23 10.95
C ASP A 298 9.12 -8.10 11.47
N ASN A 299 7.91 -8.42 11.96
CA ASN A 299 6.99 -7.45 12.53
C ASN A 299 6.69 -7.77 13.98
N ILE A 300 6.54 -6.73 14.80
CA ILE A 300 6.00 -6.82 16.16
C ILE A 300 4.89 -5.78 16.27
N TYR A 301 3.78 -6.18 16.87
CA TYR A 301 2.67 -5.27 17.12
C TYR A 301 2.07 -5.49 18.52
N ALA A 302 1.55 -4.41 19.07
CA ALA A 302 0.79 -4.44 20.30
C ALA A 302 -0.33 -3.40 20.22
N ASN A 303 -1.53 -3.78 20.65
CA ASN A 303 -2.68 -2.92 20.78
C ASN A 303 -3.29 -3.14 22.17
N VAL A 304 -3.46 -2.06 22.91
CA VAL A 304 -4.05 -2.09 24.27
C VAL A 304 -5.08 -0.97 24.35
N GLN A 305 -6.26 -1.26 24.86
CA GLN A 305 -7.27 -0.25 25.14
C GLN A 305 -8.05 -0.60 26.40
N GLY A 306 -8.55 0.43 27.10
CA GLY A 306 -9.34 0.24 28.30
C GLY A 306 -10.27 1.39 28.56
N THR A 307 -11.28 1.14 29.43
CA THR A 307 -12.24 2.16 29.85
C THR A 307 -12.42 2.11 31.35
N VAL A 308 -12.30 3.25 32.00
CA VAL A 308 -12.56 3.43 33.43
C VAL A 308 -13.53 4.59 33.61
N GLY A 309 -14.75 4.28 33.97
CA GLY A 309 -15.83 5.27 34.08
C GLY A 309 -16.11 5.98 32.75
N ARG A 310 -15.87 7.29 32.71
CA ARG A 310 -16.03 8.12 31.50
C ARG A 310 -14.76 8.29 30.68
N PHE A 311 -13.65 7.70 31.13
CA PHE A 311 -12.35 7.84 30.49
C PHE A 311 -11.98 6.55 29.74
N THR A 312 -11.76 6.64 28.44
CA THR A 312 -11.22 5.58 27.60
C THR A 312 -9.79 5.93 27.21
N TYR A 313 -8.89 4.98 27.29
CA TYR A 313 -7.50 5.15 26.94
C TYR A 313 -7.04 3.99 26.07
N GLY A 314 -5.99 4.22 25.32
CA GLY A 314 -5.38 3.15 24.55
C GLY A 314 -4.05 3.54 23.93
N GLY A 315 -3.40 2.55 23.38
CA GLY A 315 -2.15 2.73 22.66
C GLY A 315 -1.89 1.58 21.72
N ARG A 316 -1.14 1.91 20.66
CA ARG A 316 -0.69 0.98 19.65
C ARG A 316 0.79 1.15 19.42
N ILE A 317 1.48 0.04 19.25
CA ILE A 317 2.86 -0.01 18.78
C ILE A 317 2.89 -0.97 17.59
N PHE A 318 3.59 -0.57 16.55
CA PHE A 318 3.95 -1.42 15.42
C PHE A 318 5.42 -1.17 15.09
N ALA A 319 6.19 -2.23 14.91
CA ALA A 319 7.58 -2.14 14.47
C ALA A 319 7.82 -3.18 13.38
N ASN A 320 8.58 -2.76 12.36
CA ASN A 320 8.97 -3.56 11.22
C ASN A 320 10.48 -3.52 11.06
N TYR A 321 11.08 -4.67 10.81
CA TYR A 321 12.46 -4.80 10.38
C TYR A 321 12.50 -5.58 9.06
N SER A 322 12.98 -4.94 7.99
CA SER A 322 13.08 -5.55 6.66
C SER A 322 14.55 -5.69 6.25
N ARG A 323 14.83 -6.83 5.65
CA ARG A 323 16.15 -7.17 5.10
C ARG A 323 15.96 -7.63 3.66
N THR A 324 16.56 -6.91 2.72
CA THR A 324 16.62 -7.33 1.33
C THR A 324 18.08 -7.52 0.93
N ASN A 325 18.39 -8.65 0.34
CA ASN A 325 19.62 -8.88 -0.39
C ASN A 325 19.25 -9.11 -1.85
N GLY A 326 20.08 -8.66 -2.77
CA GLY A 326 19.78 -8.75 -4.20
C GLY A 326 20.85 -8.08 -5.05
N PHE A 327 20.44 -7.53 -6.16
CA PHE A 327 21.25 -6.84 -7.15
C PHE A 327 20.56 -5.57 -7.64
N THR A 328 21.22 -4.72 -8.42
CA THR A 328 20.66 -3.45 -8.91
C THR A 328 20.76 -3.25 -10.44
N GLY A 329 21.78 -3.80 -11.09
CA GLY A 329 22.16 -3.42 -12.46
C GLY A 329 21.57 -4.28 -13.58
N ALA A 330 21.02 -5.46 -13.28
CA ALA A 330 20.45 -6.33 -14.31
C ALA A 330 19.12 -5.78 -14.84
N SER A 331 19.05 -5.60 -16.15
CA SER A 331 17.86 -5.12 -16.85
C SER A 331 17.16 -6.27 -17.57
N LEU A 332 15.87 -6.50 -17.24
CA LEU A 332 15.05 -7.48 -17.97
C LEU A 332 14.99 -7.16 -19.47
N MET A 333 14.79 -5.89 -19.83
CA MET A 333 14.74 -5.49 -21.24
C MET A 333 16.04 -5.85 -21.97
N ASN A 334 17.20 -5.51 -21.40
CA ASN A 334 18.49 -5.84 -22.00
C ASN A 334 18.74 -7.36 -22.04
N THR A 335 18.27 -8.08 -21.02
CA THR A 335 18.34 -9.55 -20.99
C THR A 335 17.57 -10.17 -22.15
N LEU A 336 16.34 -9.74 -22.37
CA LEU A 336 15.48 -10.23 -23.47
C LEU A 336 15.95 -9.77 -24.86
N GLN A 337 16.65 -8.64 -24.95
CA GLN A 337 17.28 -8.19 -26.19
C GLN A 337 18.59 -8.94 -26.51
N THR A 338 19.13 -9.69 -25.56
CA THR A 338 20.34 -10.47 -25.78
C THR A 338 20.01 -11.68 -26.69
N PRO A 339 20.79 -11.89 -27.76
CA PRO A 339 20.54 -12.96 -28.71
C PRO A 339 20.58 -14.36 -28.11
N SER A 340 19.59 -15.19 -28.44
CA SER A 340 19.48 -16.57 -27.96
C SER A 340 20.60 -17.51 -28.44
N ASN A 341 21.31 -17.14 -29.50
CA ASN A 341 22.46 -17.91 -30.04
C ASN A 341 23.76 -17.70 -29.26
N LEU A 342 23.77 -16.91 -28.19
CA LEU A 342 24.92 -16.66 -27.33
C LEU A 342 24.79 -17.46 -26.03
N PRO A 343 25.88 -18.09 -25.53
CA PRO A 343 25.87 -18.77 -24.25
C PRO A 343 26.00 -17.75 -23.09
N VAL A 344 25.58 -18.14 -21.89
CA VAL A 344 25.79 -17.34 -20.66
C VAL A 344 27.26 -17.41 -20.22
N TYR A 345 27.88 -18.61 -20.35
CA TYR A 345 29.24 -18.90 -19.91
C TYR A 345 30.06 -19.46 -21.03
N ASN A 346 31.36 -19.21 -20.97
CA ASN A 346 32.37 -19.92 -21.75
C ASN A 346 32.58 -21.35 -21.21
N GLU A 347 33.31 -22.21 -21.94
CA GLU A 347 33.65 -23.58 -21.53
C GLU A 347 34.46 -23.64 -20.23
N ASP A 348 35.22 -22.59 -19.91
CA ASP A 348 36.00 -22.47 -18.68
C ASP A 348 35.17 -21.94 -17.47
N GLY A 349 33.90 -21.70 -17.67
CA GLY A 349 32.99 -21.18 -16.64
C GLY A 349 33.03 -19.66 -16.46
N SER A 350 33.83 -18.92 -17.19
CA SER A 350 33.81 -17.47 -17.22
C SER A 350 32.57 -16.95 -17.98
N PHE A 351 32.13 -15.74 -17.68
CA PHE A 351 30.98 -15.16 -18.38
C PHE A 351 31.30 -14.84 -19.82
N PHE A 352 30.41 -15.21 -20.73
CA PHE A 352 30.54 -14.93 -22.13
C PHE A 352 30.45 -13.44 -22.44
N LEU A 353 31.38 -12.89 -23.21
CA LEU A 353 31.45 -11.49 -23.58
C LEU A 353 30.53 -11.20 -24.78
N THR A 354 29.28 -10.89 -24.49
CA THR A 354 28.24 -10.71 -25.53
C THR A 354 28.58 -9.56 -26.50
N GLY A 355 29.13 -8.46 -25.99
CA GLY A 355 29.37 -7.24 -26.76
C GLY A 355 30.46 -7.33 -27.83
N ASN A 356 31.47 -8.18 -27.66
CA ASN A 356 32.64 -8.23 -28.54
C ASN A 356 32.59 -9.30 -29.66
N ASN A 357 31.47 -10.01 -29.79
CA ASN A 357 31.40 -11.12 -30.72
C ASN A 357 30.87 -10.77 -32.12
N GLY A 358 30.89 -9.49 -32.48
CA GLY A 358 30.54 -9.02 -33.83
C GLY A 358 29.16 -9.43 -34.31
N ARG A 359 28.23 -9.66 -33.40
CA ARG A 359 26.93 -10.26 -33.70
C ARG A 359 25.96 -9.34 -34.44
N ASP A 360 25.72 -8.13 -33.93
CA ASP A 360 24.77 -7.17 -34.48
C ASP A 360 25.21 -5.71 -34.29
N GLY A 361 26.39 -5.48 -33.71
CA GLY A 361 26.89 -4.14 -33.39
C GLY A 361 26.24 -3.52 -32.15
N SER A 362 25.50 -4.31 -31.36
CA SER A 362 24.89 -3.80 -30.12
C SER A 362 25.87 -3.81 -28.95
N ASP A 363 25.73 -2.82 -28.08
CA ASP A 363 26.51 -2.69 -26.84
C ASP A 363 25.88 -3.48 -25.67
N LEU A 364 25.04 -4.47 -25.95
CA LEU A 364 24.42 -5.30 -24.92
C LEU A 364 25.47 -6.13 -24.20
N VAL A 365 25.44 -6.05 -22.88
CA VAL A 365 26.31 -6.82 -22.01
C VAL A 365 25.54 -7.99 -21.40
N ASN A 366 26.26 -9.03 -20.99
CA ASN A 366 25.69 -10.20 -20.32
C ASN A 366 25.08 -9.80 -18.98
N GLN A 367 23.74 -9.68 -18.95
CA GLN A 367 22.98 -9.21 -17.77
C GLN A 367 23.02 -10.21 -16.60
N ILE A 368 23.29 -11.50 -16.89
CA ILE A 368 23.40 -12.52 -15.84
C ILE A 368 24.64 -12.31 -14.99
N TRP A 369 25.66 -11.64 -15.54
CA TRP A 369 26.78 -11.20 -14.72
C TRP A 369 26.35 -10.30 -13.57
N PHE A 370 25.51 -9.30 -13.83
CA PHE A 370 24.98 -8.38 -12.81
C PHE A 370 24.14 -9.12 -11.77
N LEU A 371 23.25 -10.02 -12.21
CA LEU A 371 22.45 -10.87 -11.31
C LEU A 371 23.31 -11.67 -10.33
N ARG A 372 24.48 -12.14 -10.76
CA ARG A 372 25.32 -13.04 -9.97
C ARG A 372 26.39 -12.32 -9.15
N ASN A 373 26.88 -11.17 -9.60
CA ASN A 373 28.07 -10.52 -9.04
C ASN A 373 27.78 -9.19 -8.33
N GLU A 374 26.83 -8.41 -8.80
CA GLU A 374 26.39 -7.25 -8.02
C GLU A 374 25.75 -7.68 -6.72
N LYS A 375 25.89 -6.85 -5.70
CA LYS A 375 25.31 -7.12 -4.39
C LYS A 375 24.58 -5.89 -3.89
N LEU A 376 23.30 -6.06 -3.62
CA LEU A 376 22.45 -5.12 -2.93
C LEU A 376 22.21 -5.62 -1.50
N ARG A 377 22.27 -4.73 -0.55
CA ARG A 377 21.94 -5.00 0.84
C ARG A 377 21.14 -3.84 1.42
N ASN A 378 19.83 -4.01 1.53
CA ASN A 378 18.96 -3.04 2.17
C ASN A 378 18.56 -3.53 3.55
N ARG A 379 18.63 -2.64 4.53
CA ARG A 379 18.22 -2.88 5.91
C ARG A 379 17.38 -1.71 6.35
N SER A 380 16.12 -1.98 6.68
CA SER A 380 15.18 -0.94 7.10
C SER A 380 14.54 -1.33 8.42
N ILE A 381 14.45 -0.37 9.31
CA ILE A 381 13.64 -0.45 10.52
C ILE A 381 12.65 0.69 10.52
N SER A 382 11.39 0.40 10.76
CA SER A 382 10.37 1.41 11.00
C SER A 382 9.56 1.08 12.23
N ALA A 383 9.09 2.10 12.92
CA ALA A 383 8.18 1.90 14.05
C ALA A 383 7.17 3.05 14.12
N LEU A 384 5.99 2.71 14.63
CA LEU A 384 4.90 3.61 14.91
C LEU A 384 4.43 3.37 16.34
N GLY A 385 4.34 4.44 17.13
CA GLY A 385 3.70 4.45 18.43
C GLY A 385 2.57 5.47 18.44
N SER A 386 1.39 5.08 18.93
CA SER A 386 0.25 5.96 19.10
C SER A 386 -0.37 5.75 20.46
N ILE A 387 -0.71 6.83 21.14
CA ILE A 387 -1.46 6.82 22.41
C ILE A 387 -2.62 7.77 22.32
N PHE A 388 -3.74 7.42 22.95
CA PHE A 388 -4.89 8.31 23.04
C PHE A 388 -5.56 8.29 24.42
N GLY A 389 -6.17 9.41 24.75
CA GLY A 389 -7.11 9.55 25.84
C GLY A 389 -8.41 10.15 25.34
N GLU A 390 -9.53 9.54 25.67
CA GLU A 390 -10.87 10.01 25.33
C GLU A 390 -11.70 10.18 26.60
N ILE A 391 -12.33 11.34 26.74
CA ILE A 391 -13.28 11.61 27.84
C ILE A 391 -14.69 11.78 27.30
N LYS A 392 -15.63 11.04 27.87
CA LYS A 392 -17.05 11.19 27.63
C LYS A 392 -17.61 12.34 28.48
N ILE A 393 -17.68 13.55 27.91
CA ILE A 393 -18.15 14.76 28.59
C ILE A 393 -19.64 14.61 28.92
N PHE A 394 -20.43 14.28 27.89
CA PHE A 394 -21.82 13.88 27.98
C PHE A 394 -22.02 12.55 27.25
N ASP A 395 -23.16 11.88 27.39
CA ASP A 395 -23.38 10.61 26.69
C ASP A 395 -23.34 10.75 25.17
N TRP A 396 -23.62 11.94 24.67
CA TRP A 396 -23.61 12.30 23.26
C TRP A 396 -22.39 13.11 22.82
N LEU A 397 -21.45 13.46 23.72
CA LEU A 397 -20.28 14.32 23.42
C LEU A 397 -19.02 13.75 24.03
N LYS A 398 -18.00 13.53 23.19
CA LYS A 398 -16.70 12.99 23.58
C LYS A 398 -15.58 13.90 23.06
N TYR A 399 -14.55 14.05 23.88
CA TYR A 399 -13.30 14.67 23.46
C TYR A 399 -12.19 13.64 23.48
N ARG A 400 -11.41 13.57 22.40
CA ARG A 400 -10.26 12.67 22.25
C ARG A 400 -9.02 13.45 21.86
N LEU A 401 -7.91 13.18 22.56
CA LEU A 401 -6.57 13.59 22.21
C LEU A 401 -5.78 12.36 21.80
N THR A 402 -5.15 12.42 20.62
CA THR A 402 -4.26 11.37 20.12
C THR A 402 -2.89 11.97 19.83
N TYR A 403 -1.84 11.29 20.27
CA TYR A 403 -0.46 11.56 19.89
C TYR A 403 0.11 10.35 19.16
N THR A 404 0.66 10.57 17.98
CA THR A 404 1.29 9.52 17.17
C THR A 404 2.69 9.99 16.75
N TYR A 405 3.66 9.10 16.88
CA TYR A 405 4.98 9.29 16.32
C TYR A 405 5.39 8.04 15.56
N SER A 406 5.85 8.22 14.33
CA SER A 406 6.45 7.16 13.54
C SER A 406 7.82 7.58 13.02
N PHE A 407 8.70 6.61 12.84
CA PHE A 407 9.99 6.82 12.21
C PHE A 407 10.37 5.66 11.31
N ALA A 408 11.21 5.94 10.33
CA ALA A 408 11.91 4.94 9.54
C ALA A 408 13.41 5.25 9.52
N ARG A 409 14.23 4.20 9.45
CA ARG A 409 15.67 4.27 9.25
C ARG A 409 16.07 3.21 8.24
N ASN A 410 16.85 3.60 7.26
CA ASN A 410 17.38 2.69 6.26
C ASN A 410 18.91 2.76 6.20
N ASN A 411 19.49 1.63 5.82
CA ASN A 411 20.91 1.48 5.55
C ASN A 411 21.03 0.59 4.32
N ASP A 412 21.22 1.23 3.18
CA ASP A 412 21.25 0.62 1.87
C ASP A 412 22.70 0.61 1.38
N ALA A 413 23.16 -0.51 0.90
CA ALA A 413 24.51 -0.63 0.36
C ALA A 413 24.46 -1.40 -0.96
N THR A 414 25.17 -0.89 -1.96
CA THR A 414 25.39 -1.53 -3.26
C THR A 414 26.89 -1.72 -3.44
N LEU A 415 27.27 -2.91 -3.87
CA LEU A 415 28.64 -3.25 -4.25
C LEU A 415 28.65 -3.75 -5.68
N ILE A 416 29.42 -3.09 -6.53
CA ILE A 416 29.66 -3.50 -7.92
C ILE A 416 31.14 -3.87 -8.03
N PRO A 417 31.47 -5.16 -8.22
CA PRO A 417 32.85 -5.58 -8.41
C PRO A 417 33.45 -5.05 -9.71
N GLU A 418 34.75 -5.03 -9.78
CA GLU A 418 35.51 -4.82 -11.01
C GLU A 418 35.09 -5.84 -12.08
N HIS A 419 34.90 -5.39 -13.31
CA HIS A 419 34.51 -6.26 -14.43
C HIS A 419 34.87 -5.66 -15.78
N ASP A 420 34.99 -6.55 -16.77
CA ASP A 420 35.09 -6.22 -18.19
C ASP A 420 34.17 -7.18 -18.97
N LEU A 421 33.05 -6.68 -19.44
CA LEU A 421 32.04 -7.43 -20.18
C LEU A 421 32.16 -7.20 -21.70
N GLY A 422 33.31 -6.68 -22.15
CA GLY A 422 33.67 -6.59 -23.56
C GLY A 422 33.07 -5.38 -24.28
N THR A 423 32.48 -4.43 -23.60
CA THR A 423 31.99 -3.17 -24.19
C THR A 423 32.46 -1.98 -23.36
N ALA A 424 32.43 -0.78 -23.94
CA ALA A 424 32.77 0.45 -23.21
C ALA A 424 31.85 0.69 -22.00
N ASN A 425 30.56 0.36 -22.13
CA ASN A 425 29.57 0.50 -21.07
C ASN A 425 29.56 -0.68 -20.07
N GLY A 426 30.15 -1.81 -20.44
CA GLY A 426 30.26 -3.02 -19.62
C GLY A 426 31.64 -3.18 -18.97
N LYS A 427 32.40 -2.08 -18.78
CA LYS A 427 33.71 -2.12 -18.16
C LYS A 427 33.80 -1.21 -16.95
N GLN A 428 34.23 -1.77 -15.84
CA GLN A 428 34.57 -1.05 -14.62
C GLN A 428 35.88 -1.60 -14.06
N ALA A 429 36.94 -0.79 -14.05
CA ALA A 429 38.29 -1.18 -13.67
C ALA A 429 38.55 -1.11 -12.15
N TYR A 430 37.51 -1.10 -11.34
CA TYR A 430 37.59 -1.01 -9.87
C TYR A 430 36.34 -1.58 -9.23
N ASN A 431 36.43 -2.00 -7.99
CA ASN A 431 35.26 -2.29 -7.17
C ASN A 431 34.68 -0.97 -6.65
N SER A 432 33.36 -0.80 -6.69
CA SER A 432 32.70 0.37 -6.15
C SER A 432 31.68 0.00 -5.10
N GLN A 433 31.64 0.76 -4.01
CA GLN A 433 30.62 0.65 -3.00
C GLN A 433 29.90 2.00 -2.85
N THR A 434 28.58 1.94 -2.83
CA THR A 434 27.71 3.05 -2.43
C THR A 434 26.95 2.65 -1.19
N THR A 435 26.99 3.48 -0.15
CA THR A 435 26.19 3.29 1.07
C THR A 435 25.33 4.50 1.27
N THR A 436 24.02 4.30 1.42
CA THR A 436 23.06 5.36 1.74
C THR A 436 22.43 5.06 3.10
N LYS A 437 22.55 5.99 4.03
CA LYS A 437 21.90 5.96 5.33
C LYS A 437 20.89 7.08 5.38
N GLY A 438 19.67 6.75 5.77
CA GLY A 438 18.61 7.74 5.82
C GLY A 438 17.66 7.52 6.99
N GLY A 439 16.84 8.52 7.21
CA GLY A 439 15.79 8.42 8.19
C GLY A 439 14.72 9.47 7.99
N SER A 440 13.52 9.13 8.44
CA SER A 440 12.39 10.04 8.50
C SER A 440 11.68 9.93 9.83
N GLY A 441 11.05 11.01 10.25
CA GLY A 441 10.15 11.10 11.39
C GLY A 441 8.83 11.71 10.96
N HIS A 442 7.74 11.29 11.60
CA HIS A 442 6.41 11.86 11.39
C HIS A 442 5.68 11.93 12.74
N GLU A 443 5.33 13.13 13.15
CA GLU A 443 4.59 13.44 14.37
C GLU A 443 3.19 13.91 14.03
N ILE A 444 2.17 13.37 14.70
CA ILE A 444 0.76 13.79 14.56
C ILE A 444 0.18 14.04 15.94
N ILE A 445 -0.47 15.19 16.10
CA ILE A 445 -1.29 15.52 17.28
C ILE A 445 -2.70 15.82 16.79
N GLU A 446 -3.67 15.05 17.27
CA GLU A 446 -5.08 15.21 16.91
C GLU A 446 -5.91 15.55 18.14
N ASN A 447 -6.71 16.58 18.03
CA ASN A 447 -7.71 16.99 19.03
C ASN A 447 -9.09 16.92 18.38
N LEU A 448 -9.93 16.02 18.85
CA LEU A 448 -11.22 15.73 18.23
C LEU A 448 -12.36 15.85 19.24
N LEU A 449 -13.39 16.56 18.88
CA LEU A 449 -14.66 16.62 19.60
C LEU A 449 -15.72 15.93 18.74
N THR A 450 -16.21 14.79 19.20
CA THR A 450 -17.21 13.98 18.50
C THR A 450 -18.56 14.09 19.21
N PHE A 451 -19.64 14.25 18.44
CA PHE A 451 -20.99 14.24 18.97
C PHE A 451 -21.87 13.24 18.21
N ASP A 452 -22.78 12.60 18.93
CA ASP A 452 -23.76 11.64 18.39
C ASP A 452 -24.99 11.68 19.26
N LYS A 453 -26.14 12.09 18.68
CA LYS A 453 -27.38 12.19 19.40
C LYS A 453 -28.57 11.93 18.50
N THR A 454 -29.47 11.06 18.98
CA THR A 454 -30.78 10.84 18.37
C THR A 454 -31.86 11.62 19.16
N PHE A 455 -32.73 12.31 18.44
CA PHE A 455 -33.86 13.08 18.98
C PHE A 455 -35.14 12.45 18.46
N ASN A 456 -36.14 12.33 19.36
CA ASN A 456 -37.46 11.79 19.05
C ASN A 456 -37.41 10.44 18.28
N ASP A 457 -36.37 9.65 18.52
CA ASP A 457 -36.10 8.32 17.91
C ASP A 457 -36.01 8.29 16.36
N VAL A 458 -36.11 9.44 15.69
CA VAL A 458 -36.11 9.54 14.22
C VAL A 458 -35.07 10.51 13.64
N HIS A 459 -34.57 11.46 14.43
CA HIS A 459 -33.59 12.45 14.00
C HIS A 459 -32.23 12.11 14.61
N THR A 460 -31.30 11.59 13.83
CA THR A 460 -29.92 11.33 14.27
C THR A 460 -28.99 12.41 13.73
N LEU A 461 -28.31 13.10 14.65
CA LEU A 461 -27.28 14.09 14.35
C LEU A 461 -25.96 13.61 14.93
N SER A 462 -24.97 13.41 14.08
CA SER A 462 -23.64 13.01 14.48
C SER A 462 -22.56 13.82 13.74
N GLY A 463 -21.36 13.85 14.28
CA GLY A 463 -20.27 14.55 13.62
C GLY A 463 -19.02 14.67 14.46
N VAL A 464 -18.03 15.37 13.90
CA VAL A 464 -16.74 15.64 14.52
C VAL A 464 -16.26 17.03 14.13
N VAL A 465 -15.64 17.70 15.09
CA VAL A 465 -14.85 18.92 14.87
C VAL A 465 -13.47 18.67 15.44
N GLY A 466 -12.43 19.07 14.72
CA GLY A 466 -11.09 18.79 15.16
C GLY A 466 -10.01 19.72 14.64
N VAL A 467 -8.87 19.60 15.30
CA VAL A 467 -7.61 20.27 14.95
C VAL A 467 -6.53 19.21 14.88
N VAL A 468 -5.78 19.20 13.78
CA VAL A 468 -4.68 18.27 13.53
C VAL A 468 -3.42 19.05 13.22
N SER A 469 -2.32 18.69 13.88
CA SER A 469 -0.98 19.20 13.59
C SER A 469 -0.09 18.03 13.19
N GLU A 470 0.63 18.19 12.06
CA GLU A 470 1.53 17.18 11.54
C GLU A 470 2.89 17.79 11.23
N LYS A 471 3.95 17.05 11.56
CA LYS A 471 5.32 17.41 11.23
C LYS A 471 6.05 16.22 10.65
N PHE A 472 6.79 16.48 9.59
CA PHE A 472 7.68 15.52 8.96
C PHE A 472 9.10 16.07 8.99
N ASP A 473 10.03 15.20 9.29
CA ASP A 473 11.46 15.44 9.14
C ASP A 473 12.13 14.28 8.42
N GLY A 474 13.25 14.55 7.80
CA GLY A 474 14.03 13.49 7.20
C GLY A 474 15.44 13.94 6.84
N TRP A 475 16.31 12.97 6.73
CA TRP A 475 17.69 13.17 6.35
C TRP A 475 18.19 11.97 5.54
N SER A 476 19.17 12.20 4.70
CA SER A 476 19.88 11.15 3.96
C SER A 476 21.35 11.53 3.83
N THR A 477 22.22 10.54 3.94
CA THR A 477 23.65 10.67 3.65
C THR A 477 24.07 9.51 2.77
N GLY A 478 24.58 9.82 1.59
CA GLY A 478 25.16 8.86 0.65
C GLY A 478 26.67 9.00 0.63
N ILE A 479 27.36 7.88 0.65
CA ILE A 479 28.84 7.80 0.49
C ILE A 479 29.11 6.78 -0.58
N SER A 480 29.77 7.20 -1.66
CA SER A 480 30.28 6.30 -2.69
C SER A 480 31.79 6.39 -2.76
N GLY A 481 32.44 5.28 -3.05
CA GLY A 481 33.88 5.20 -3.19
C GLY A 481 34.31 4.01 -4.02
N ARG A 482 35.61 3.97 -4.36
CA ARG A 482 36.23 2.96 -5.21
C ARG A 482 37.40 2.29 -4.51
N SER A 483 37.71 1.06 -4.90
CA SER A 483 38.84 0.30 -4.42
C SER A 483 39.26 -0.74 -5.44
N ASN A 484 40.56 -0.95 -5.60
CA ASN A 484 41.10 -2.04 -6.40
C ASN A 484 41.36 -3.34 -5.59
N GLU A 485 41.18 -3.27 -4.27
CA GLU A 485 41.51 -4.37 -3.35
C GLU A 485 40.28 -5.14 -2.83
N TYR A 486 39.13 -4.46 -2.66
CA TYR A 486 38.02 -5.03 -1.92
C TYR A 486 36.76 -5.24 -2.79
N ALA A 487 36.43 -6.51 -3.05
CA ALA A 487 35.25 -6.97 -3.76
C ALA A 487 34.12 -7.47 -2.81
N SER A 488 34.09 -6.99 -1.57
CA SER A 488 33.09 -7.36 -0.57
C SER A 488 32.62 -6.14 0.24
N PHE A 489 31.39 -6.18 0.72
CA PHE A 489 30.89 -5.12 1.62
C PHE A 489 31.83 -4.88 2.80
N GLY A 490 32.10 -3.63 3.06
CA GLY A 490 32.96 -3.20 4.16
C GLY A 490 32.63 -1.78 4.64
N PRO A 491 33.36 -1.29 5.65
CA PRO A 491 33.29 0.11 6.01
C PRO A 491 33.75 0.97 4.83
N GLU A 492 33.20 2.18 4.74
CA GLU A 492 33.45 3.13 3.65
C GLU A 492 34.95 3.48 3.48
N SER A 493 35.73 3.35 4.56
CA SER A 493 37.19 3.54 4.56
C SER A 493 37.96 2.54 3.68
N ARG A 494 37.34 1.40 3.30
CA ARG A 494 37.92 0.44 2.35
C ARG A 494 37.82 0.87 0.89
N PHE A 495 37.03 1.92 0.62
CA PHE A 495 36.81 2.48 -0.71
C PHE A 495 37.27 3.94 -0.75
N PRO A 496 38.58 4.20 -0.57
CA PRO A 496 39.09 5.56 -0.36
C PRO A 496 39.14 6.39 -1.65
N ASP A 497 39.15 5.74 -2.80
CA ASP A 497 39.37 6.41 -4.08
C ASP A 497 38.06 7.05 -4.59
N SER A 498 38.19 8.27 -5.12
CA SER A 498 37.06 9.01 -5.71
C SER A 498 35.82 9.07 -4.81
N GLN A 499 36.01 9.26 -3.50
CA GLN A 499 34.90 9.36 -2.57
C GLN A 499 34.01 10.56 -2.89
N ASN A 500 32.71 10.32 -2.96
CA ASN A 500 31.69 11.33 -3.07
C ASN A 500 30.71 11.21 -1.90
N ILE A 501 30.48 12.32 -1.21
CA ILE A 501 29.57 12.39 -0.07
C ILE A 501 28.40 13.30 -0.44
N THR A 502 27.19 12.79 -0.33
CA THR A 502 25.96 13.55 -0.49
C THR A 502 25.20 13.59 0.82
N SER A 503 24.59 14.72 1.14
CA SER A 503 23.75 14.85 2.34
C SER A 503 22.56 15.73 2.05
N SER A 504 21.40 15.34 2.54
CA SER A 504 20.18 16.11 2.44
C SER A 504 19.39 16.05 3.74
N GLN A 505 18.65 17.12 4.04
CA GLN A 505 17.75 17.20 5.17
C GLN A 505 16.52 18.01 4.79
N TYR A 506 15.36 17.63 5.35
CA TYR A 506 14.13 18.38 5.14
C TYR A 506 13.24 18.41 6.38
N ASN A 507 12.40 19.44 6.43
CA ASN A 507 11.29 19.56 7.36
C ASN A 507 10.03 20.00 6.58
N GLU A 508 8.88 19.48 7.00
CA GLU A 508 7.58 19.81 6.41
C GLU A 508 6.52 19.79 7.51
N ALA A 509 5.55 20.69 7.45
CA ALA A 509 4.49 20.78 8.44
C ALA A 509 3.14 21.07 7.78
N TYR A 510 2.09 20.47 8.38
CA TYR A 510 0.69 20.77 8.08
C TYR A 510 -0.04 21.13 9.36
N PHE A 511 -1.04 22.00 9.21
CA PHE A 511 -1.97 22.34 10.27
C PHE A 511 -3.37 22.39 9.69
N SER A 512 -4.34 21.75 10.36
CA SER A 512 -5.65 21.53 9.78
C SER A 512 -6.76 21.76 10.77
N TYR A 513 -7.82 22.43 10.32
CA TYR A 513 -9.14 22.40 10.94
C TYR A 513 -10.06 21.50 10.14
N LEU A 514 -10.85 20.68 10.82
CA LEU A 514 -11.82 19.80 10.19
C LEU A 514 -13.18 19.86 10.91
N ALA A 515 -14.24 19.71 10.13
CA ALA A 515 -15.58 19.54 10.63
C ALA A 515 -16.36 18.60 9.72
N ARG A 516 -17.11 17.69 10.29
CA ARG A 516 -18.09 16.84 9.62
C ARG A 516 -19.38 16.85 10.40
N VAL A 517 -20.49 17.02 9.70
CA VAL A 517 -21.84 16.90 10.25
C VAL A 517 -22.63 15.92 9.41
N MET A 518 -23.23 14.95 10.04
CA MET A 518 -24.08 13.93 9.43
C MET A 518 -25.44 14.01 10.08
N TYR A 519 -26.47 14.08 9.26
CA TYR A 519 -27.87 14.08 9.69
C TYR A 519 -28.62 12.98 8.97
N SER A 520 -29.38 12.20 9.74
CA SER A 520 -30.26 11.16 9.22
C SER A 520 -31.67 11.34 9.82
N TYR A 521 -32.68 11.32 8.96
CA TYR A 521 -34.08 11.29 9.34
C TYR A 521 -34.64 9.89 9.10
N ASN A 522 -34.91 9.16 10.18
CA ASN A 522 -35.46 7.80 10.17
C ASN A 522 -34.71 6.82 9.26
N SER A 523 -33.37 6.98 9.13
CA SER A 523 -32.52 6.26 8.17
C SER A 523 -33.08 6.29 6.73
N LYS A 524 -33.91 7.26 6.37
CA LYS A 524 -34.55 7.44 5.07
C LYS A 524 -33.91 8.55 4.26
N TYR A 525 -33.71 9.71 4.85
CA TYR A 525 -33.07 10.88 4.24
C TYR A 525 -31.78 11.19 4.99
N MET A 526 -30.68 11.20 4.30
CA MET A 526 -29.35 11.38 4.90
C MET A 526 -28.63 12.51 4.20
N ILE A 527 -27.95 13.34 4.99
CA ILE A 527 -27.12 14.45 4.50
C ILE A 527 -25.80 14.41 5.26
N THR A 528 -24.70 14.51 4.55
CA THR A 528 -23.37 14.71 5.14
C THR A 528 -22.75 15.97 4.57
N ALA A 529 -22.21 16.82 5.43
CA ALA A 529 -21.42 17.99 5.05
C ALA A 529 -20.05 17.91 5.73
N ASN A 530 -18.99 18.11 4.97
CA ASN A 530 -17.63 18.21 5.49
C ASN A 530 -17.04 19.55 5.10
N PHE A 531 -16.20 20.07 5.97
CA PHE A 531 -15.37 21.22 5.71
C PHE A 531 -13.98 20.97 6.26
N ARG A 532 -12.96 21.26 5.46
CA ARG A 532 -11.58 21.19 5.90
C ARG A 532 -10.81 22.42 5.41
N ALA A 533 -9.99 22.95 6.30
CA ALA A 533 -9.04 24.00 6.01
C ALA A 533 -7.64 23.48 6.38
N ASP A 534 -6.75 23.41 5.40
CA ASP A 534 -5.38 22.88 5.56
C ASP A 534 -4.35 23.97 5.28
N GLU A 535 -3.37 24.14 6.16
CA GLU A 535 -2.17 24.93 5.95
C GLU A 535 -0.99 24.02 5.65
N SER A 536 -0.16 24.34 4.65
CA SER A 536 1.06 23.62 4.33
C SER A 536 2.27 24.54 4.28
N SER A 537 3.40 24.08 4.85
CA SER A 537 4.68 24.76 4.77
C SER A 537 5.31 24.74 3.37
N LYS A 538 4.79 23.94 2.43
CA LYS A 538 5.24 23.89 1.04
C LYS A 538 4.93 25.16 0.25
N PHE A 539 4.05 26.00 0.76
CA PHE A 539 3.64 27.23 0.08
C PHE A 539 4.16 28.49 0.80
N LYS A 540 4.33 29.56 0.05
CA LYS A 540 4.69 30.86 0.58
C LYS A 540 3.61 31.39 1.53
N LYS A 541 4.02 32.14 2.54
CA LYS A 541 3.08 32.85 3.43
C LYS A 541 2.10 33.69 2.60
N GLY A 542 0.81 33.50 2.79
CA GLY A 542 -0.29 34.06 2.01
C GLY A 542 -1.03 33.03 1.16
N ASN A 543 -0.33 32.00 0.64
CA ASN A 543 -0.92 30.93 -0.18
C ASN A 543 -0.98 29.58 0.54
N ARG A 544 -0.64 29.52 1.83
CA ARG A 544 -0.54 28.27 2.61
C ARG A 544 -1.87 27.59 2.84
N TRP A 545 -2.96 28.34 2.94
CA TRP A 545 -4.28 27.82 3.28
C TRP A 545 -5.06 27.37 2.05
N GLY A 546 -5.58 26.14 2.11
CA GLY A 546 -6.57 25.60 1.20
C GLY A 546 -7.88 25.28 1.92
N TYR A 547 -9.03 25.42 1.23
CA TYR A 547 -10.35 25.20 1.78
C TYR A 547 -11.12 24.19 0.95
N PHE A 548 -11.59 23.12 1.58
CA PHE A 548 -12.09 21.93 0.88
C PHE A 548 -13.45 21.51 1.43
N PRO A 549 -14.56 22.09 0.95
CA PRO A 549 -15.91 21.65 1.31
C PRO A 549 -16.30 20.39 0.53
N SER A 550 -17.12 19.52 1.14
CA SER A 550 -17.78 18.44 0.43
C SER A 550 -19.15 18.11 1.02
N PHE A 551 -20.04 17.61 0.18
CA PHE A 551 -21.43 17.32 0.52
C PHE A 551 -21.83 15.97 -0.07
N SER A 552 -22.67 15.24 0.65
CA SER A 552 -23.33 14.07 0.11
C SER A 552 -24.75 13.94 0.64
N VAL A 553 -25.62 13.35 -0.18
CA VAL A 553 -26.99 13.08 0.16
C VAL A 553 -27.34 11.63 -0.17
N GLY A 554 -28.21 11.05 0.65
CA GLY A 554 -28.75 9.72 0.47
C GLY A 554 -30.25 9.70 0.67
N TRP A 555 -30.94 8.92 -0.15
CA TRP A 555 -32.38 8.68 -0.06
C TRP A 555 -32.68 7.20 -0.18
N ARG A 556 -33.18 6.59 0.90
CA ARG A 556 -33.66 5.20 0.87
C ARG A 556 -35.10 5.17 0.38
N VAL A 557 -35.25 5.01 -0.94
CA VAL A 557 -36.57 5.00 -1.60
C VAL A 557 -37.40 3.82 -1.13
N SER A 558 -36.76 2.67 -0.83
CA SER A 558 -37.44 1.48 -0.30
C SER A 558 -38.14 1.70 1.05
N GLU A 559 -37.76 2.73 1.83
CA GLU A 559 -38.38 3.07 3.12
C GLU A 559 -39.56 4.05 2.97
N GLU A 560 -39.87 4.49 1.75
CA GLU A 560 -41.07 5.27 1.50
C GLU A 560 -42.32 4.38 1.63
N SER A 561 -43.37 4.88 2.30
CA SER A 561 -44.60 4.10 2.56
C SER A 561 -45.19 3.53 1.26
N TRP A 562 -45.24 4.33 0.21
CA TRP A 562 -45.75 3.92 -1.09
C TRP A 562 -44.89 2.85 -1.78
N MET A 563 -43.61 2.77 -1.49
CA MET A 563 -42.69 1.74 -2.05
C MET A 563 -42.68 0.50 -1.16
N LYS A 564 -42.53 0.70 0.17
CA LYS A 564 -42.43 -0.38 1.15
C LYS A 564 -43.63 -1.32 1.12
N ASP A 565 -44.83 -0.78 1.06
CA ASP A 565 -46.07 -1.57 0.99
C ASP A 565 -46.18 -2.37 -0.31
N ALA A 566 -45.68 -1.84 -1.43
CA ALA A 566 -45.79 -2.45 -2.73
C ALA A 566 -44.67 -3.50 -3.03
N THR A 567 -43.52 -3.40 -2.38
CA THR A 567 -42.32 -4.16 -2.80
C THR A 567 -41.64 -4.98 -1.71
N SER A 568 -42.13 -4.95 -0.48
CA SER A 568 -41.51 -5.57 0.71
C SER A 568 -41.20 -7.07 0.56
N SER A 569 -41.88 -7.78 -0.34
CA SER A 569 -41.66 -9.21 -0.58
C SER A 569 -40.40 -9.53 -1.41
N TRP A 570 -39.90 -8.60 -2.20
CA TRP A 570 -38.78 -8.83 -3.11
C TRP A 570 -37.70 -7.76 -3.10
N LEU A 571 -38.00 -6.50 -2.75
CA LEU A 571 -37.06 -5.38 -2.65
C LEU A 571 -36.70 -5.14 -1.19
N ASN A 572 -35.44 -5.36 -0.82
CA ASN A 572 -34.94 -5.18 0.54
C ASN A 572 -34.39 -3.78 0.76
N ASN A 573 -33.69 -3.23 -0.22
CA ASN A 573 -33.11 -1.90 -0.15
C ASN A 573 -33.01 -1.30 -1.55
N LEU A 574 -33.43 -0.06 -1.69
CA LEU A 574 -33.10 0.82 -2.82
C LEU A 574 -32.71 2.18 -2.25
N LYS A 575 -31.43 2.50 -2.37
CA LYS A 575 -30.87 3.77 -1.89
C LYS A 575 -30.23 4.52 -3.06
N LEU A 576 -30.61 5.76 -3.25
CA LEU A 576 -29.98 6.69 -4.19
C LEU A 576 -28.98 7.55 -3.45
N ARG A 577 -27.85 7.85 -4.10
CA ARG A 577 -26.76 8.65 -3.52
C ARG A 577 -26.28 9.71 -4.51
N ALA A 578 -25.90 10.89 -3.99
CA ALA A 578 -25.19 11.90 -4.75
C ALA A 578 -24.11 12.55 -3.89
N THR A 579 -22.96 12.83 -4.49
CA THR A 579 -21.79 13.40 -3.83
C THR A 579 -21.23 14.55 -4.65
N LEU A 580 -20.72 15.58 -3.98
CA LEU A 580 -20.00 16.68 -4.59
C LEU A 580 -18.94 17.17 -3.60
N GLY A 581 -17.70 17.30 -4.02
CA GLY A 581 -16.66 17.78 -3.12
C GLY A 581 -15.42 18.29 -3.83
N TRP A 582 -14.62 19.01 -3.07
CA TRP A 582 -13.30 19.49 -3.47
C TRP A 582 -12.27 18.92 -2.50
N ILE A 583 -11.18 18.42 -3.05
CA ILE A 583 -10.04 17.91 -2.28
C ILE A 583 -8.79 18.59 -2.81
N GLY A 584 -7.96 19.08 -1.89
CA GLY A 584 -6.67 19.65 -2.23
C GLY A 584 -5.57 18.61 -2.30
N SER A 585 -4.53 18.88 -3.07
CA SER A 585 -3.28 18.12 -3.07
C SER A 585 -2.08 19.09 -3.10
N ALA A 586 -1.03 18.74 -2.35
CA ALA A 586 0.27 19.40 -2.41
C ALA A 586 1.36 18.41 -2.87
N ASN A 587 0.98 17.25 -3.41
CA ASN A 587 1.92 16.17 -3.74
C ASN A 587 2.80 16.49 -4.95
N ALA A 588 2.31 17.33 -5.87
CA ALA A 588 3.06 17.78 -7.05
C ALA A 588 4.06 18.91 -6.74
N VAL A 589 4.00 19.51 -5.53
CA VAL A 589 4.82 20.66 -5.15
C VAL A 589 5.95 20.21 -4.23
N GLY A 590 7.18 20.54 -4.59
CA GLY A 590 8.35 20.34 -3.75
C GLY A 590 8.34 21.25 -2.51
N ARG A 591 9.11 20.88 -1.48
CA ARG A 591 9.09 21.54 -0.17
C ARG A 591 9.51 23.01 -0.22
N TYR A 592 10.30 23.39 -1.20
CA TYR A 592 10.93 24.72 -1.30
C TYR A 592 10.75 25.37 -2.67
N ASP A 593 9.85 24.85 -3.53
CA ASP A 593 9.65 25.35 -4.91
C ASP A 593 9.17 26.81 -4.99
N TYR A 594 8.66 27.33 -3.86
CA TYR A 594 8.32 28.76 -3.76
C TYR A 594 9.54 29.66 -3.54
N GLN A 595 10.76 29.10 -3.44
CA GLN A 595 12.03 29.80 -3.27
C GLN A 595 12.98 29.47 -4.43
N SER A 596 13.84 30.43 -4.79
CA SER A 596 14.95 30.12 -5.69
C SER A 596 16.00 29.28 -4.97
N VAL A 597 16.35 28.16 -5.57
CA VAL A 597 17.42 27.29 -5.08
C VAL A 597 18.69 27.58 -5.85
N VAL A 598 19.74 27.94 -5.13
CA VAL A 598 21.08 28.16 -5.69
C VAL A 598 21.91 26.92 -5.40
N VAL A 599 22.40 26.28 -6.45
CA VAL A 599 23.30 25.12 -6.35
C VAL A 599 24.69 25.51 -6.86
N THR A 600 25.73 24.93 -6.28
CA THR A 600 27.07 24.96 -6.85
C THR A 600 27.18 23.76 -7.81
N ASP A 601 27.09 24.02 -9.08
CA ASP A 601 27.20 22.98 -10.12
C ASP A 601 28.61 22.99 -10.71
N ASN A 602 29.09 21.80 -11.10
CA ASN A 602 30.32 21.61 -11.87
C ASN A 602 30.13 22.00 -13.38
N ARG A 603 29.04 22.68 -13.72
CA ARG A 603 28.89 23.32 -15.02
C ARG A 603 29.80 24.53 -15.08
N TYR A 604 30.79 24.44 -15.93
CA TYR A 604 31.92 25.35 -16.03
C TYR A 604 31.56 26.63 -16.78
N TYR A 605 31.72 27.78 -16.12
CA TYR A 605 31.79 29.07 -16.81
C TYR A 605 33.27 29.47 -16.95
N THR A 606 33.73 29.61 -18.17
CA THR A 606 35.01 30.27 -18.46
C THR A 606 34.80 31.77 -18.41
N PHE A 607 35.18 32.40 -17.29
CA PHE A 607 35.25 33.86 -17.22
C PHE A 607 36.64 34.34 -17.66
N GLY A 608 36.73 34.91 -18.91
CA GLY A 608 37.91 35.60 -19.40
C GLY A 608 38.81 34.80 -20.34
N PRO A 609 39.66 35.52 -21.12
CA PRO A 609 40.42 34.94 -22.23
C PRO A 609 41.65 34.11 -21.83
N ASN A 610 41.97 33.93 -20.56
CA ASN A 610 43.24 33.32 -20.08
C ASN A 610 43.11 32.28 -18.97
N GLN A 611 42.02 31.55 -18.90
CA GLN A 611 41.87 30.47 -17.91
C GLN A 611 42.14 29.07 -18.51
N ILE A 612 43.14 28.99 -19.34
CA ILE A 612 43.71 27.70 -19.75
C ILE A 612 44.97 27.49 -18.91
N ASN A 613 45.00 26.43 -18.12
CA ASN A 613 46.22 26.06 -17.40
C ASN A 613 47.38 25.86 -18.37
N PRO A 614 48.65 26.04 -17.93
CA PRO A 614 49.82 25.77 -18.76
C PRO A 614 49.83 24.38 -19.43
N GLU A 615 49.04 23.45 -18.91
CA GLU A 615 48.84 22.08 -19.43
C GLU A 615 47.71 21.96 -20.48
N GLY A 616 47.10 23.10 -20.91
CA GLY A 616 46.07 23.12 -21.96
C GLY A 616 44.66 22.70 -21.49
N THR A 617 44.45 22.49 -20.18
CA THR A 617 43.15 22.14 -19.62
C THR A 617 42.43 23.42 -19.12
N ALA A 618 41.15 23.53 -19.42
CA ALA A 618 40.33 24.65 -18.93
C ALA A 618 40.26 24.60 -17.39
N SER A 619 40.64 25.71 -16.73
CA SER A 619 40.45 25.88 -15.28
C SER A 619 38.96 26.14 -15.00
N ASN A 620 38.29 25.10 -14.55
CA ASN A 620 36.85 25.12 -14.33
C ASN A 620 36.55 25.60 -12.90
N ALA A 621 35.95 26.78 -12.76
CA ALA A 621 35.43 27.26 -11.48
C ALA A 621 33.96 26.85 -11.33
N SER A 622 33.62 26.18 -10.24
CA SER A 622 32.21 25.98 -9.88
C SER A 622 31.56 27.35 -9.63
N ALA A 623 30.52 27.68 -10.38
CA ALA A 623 29.75 28.88 -10.17
C ALA A 623 28.40 28.54 -9.51
N PRO A 624 27.91 29.38 -8.58
CA PRO A 624 26.56 29.26 -8.10
C PRO A 624 25.58 29.50 -9.24
N LEU A 625 24.67 28.55 -9.46
CA LEU A 625 23.61 28.64 -10.46
C LEU A 625 22.25 28.62 -9.78
N ILE A 626 21.31 29.41 -10.29
CA ILE A 626 19.90 29.24 -9.91
C ILE A 626 19.40 27.99 -10.65
N GLU A 627 19.20 26.92 -9.91
CA GLU A 627 18.69 25.66 -10.47
C GLU A 627 17.20 25.78 -10.78
N ASN A 628 16.44 26.36 -9.85
CA ASN A 628 15.02 26.61 -10.00
C ASN A 628 14.68 28.05 -9.68
N PHE A 629 13.90 28.70 -10.56
CA PHE A 629 13.34 30.00 -10.27
C PHE A 629 12.21 29.86 -9.26
N ALA A 630 12.17 30.78 -8.28
CA ALA A 630 11.07 30.84 -7.33
C ALA A 630 9.72 30.99 -8.07
N ASN A 631 8.73 30.19 -7.67
CA ASN A 631 7.35 30.48 -7.99
C ASN A 631 6.57 30.83 -6.71
N PRO A 632 6.49 32.12 -6.35
CA PRO A 632 5.82 32.55 -5.12
C PRO A 632 4.30 32.40 -5.17
N ASP A 633 3.72 32.17 -6.35
CA ASP A 633 2.28 32.06 -6.57
C ASP A 633 1.78 30.61 -6.55
N LEU A 634 2.69 29.66 -6.26
CA LEU A 634 2.31 28.27 -6.04
C LEU A 634 1.20 28.15 -5.00
N SER A 635 0.17 27.40 -5.36
CA SER A 635 -1.00 27.15 -4.54
C SER A 635 -1.44 25.67 -4.64
N TRP A 636 -2.45 25.32 -3.89
CA TRP A 636 -3.02 23.99 -3.85
C TRP A 636 -3.54 23.54 -5.22
N GLU A 637 -3.16 22.34 -5.63
CA GLU A 637 -3.88 21.59 -6.66
C GLU A 637 -5.24 21.19 -6.08
N THR A 638 -6.32 21.42 -6.83
CA THR A 638 -7.67 21.12 -6.35
C THR A 638 -8.39 20.20 -7.32
N THR A 639 -8.81 19.06 -6.84
CA THR A 639 -9.65 18.11 -7.58
C THR A 639 -11.10 18.30 -7.16
N ARG A 640 -11.99 18.47 -8.15
CA ARG A 640 -13.44 18.42 -7.95
C ARG A 640 -13.94 17.04 -8.33
N ASP A 641 -14.65 16.38 -7.41
CA ASP A 641 -15.29 15.08 -7.64
C ASP A 641 -16.80 15.22 -7.46
N ALA A 642 -17.55 14.75 -8.44
CA ALA A 642 -18.99 14.70 -8.41
C ALA A 642 -19.45 13.27 -8.77
N GLY A 643 -20.37 12.72 -8.01
CA GLY A 643 -20.82 11.35 -8.22
C GLY A 643 -22.31 11.17 -7.94
N VAL A 644 -22.90 10.22 -8.65
CA VAL A 644 -24.24 9.70 -8.36
C VAL A 644 -24.19 8.18 -8.38
N GLY A 645 -24.99 7.55 -7.52
CA GLY A 645 -25.01 6.09 -7.46
C GLY A 645 -26.29 5.57 -6.82
N PHE A 646 -26.46 4.27 -6.90
CA PHE A 646 -27.51 3.58 -6.19
C PHE A 646 -27.03 2.25 -5.62
N ASP A 647 -27.66 1.85 -4.51
CA ASP A 647 -27.49 0.54 -3.87
C ASP A 647 -28.85 -0.18 -3.95
N LEU A 648 -28.84 -1.38 -4.51
CA LEU A 648 -30.04 -2.20 -4.71
C LEU A 648 -29.81 -3.58 -4.13
N ASP A 649 -30.67 -3.99 -3.17
CA ASP A 649 -30.68 -5.32 -2.58
C ASP A 649 -32.07 -5.94 -2.74
N MET A 650 -32.13 -7.17 -3.26
CA MET A 650 -33.36 -7.88 -3.58
C MET A 650 -33.35 -9.34 -3.08
N PHE A 651 -34.57 -9.92 -2.98
CA PHE A 651 -34.78 -11.34 -2.69
C PHE A 651 -34.11 -11.80 -1.39
N ASN A 652 -34.31 -11.08 -0.29
CA ASN A 652 -33.64 -11.31 1.01
C ASN A 652 -32.11 -11.26 0.89
N ASN A 653 -31.61 -10.22 0.22
CA ASN A 653 -30.18 -9.95 -0.02
C ASN A 653 -29.46 -11.05 -0.83
N LYS A 654 -30.20 -11.88 -1.58
CA LYS A 654 -29.58 -12.86 -2.51
C LYS A 654 -29.04 -12.22 -3.77
N PHE A 655 -29.50 -11.03 -4.11
CA PHE A 655 -29.00 -10.21 -5.21
C PHE A 655 -28.70 -8.82 -4.68
N SER A 656 -27.47 -8.35 -4.89
CA SER A 656 -27.03 -7.01 -4.54
C SER A 656 -26.32 -6.38 -5.74
N LEU A 657 -26.66 -5.14 -6.05
CA LEU A 657 -26.06 -4.35 -7.12
C LEU A 657 -25.73 -2.96 -6.59
N VAL A 658 -24.47 -2.56 -6.73
CA VAL A 658 -24.01 -1.21 -6.45
C VAL A 658 -23.55 -0.58 -7.75
N PHE A 659 -24.05 0.59 -8.06
CA PHE A 659 -23.66 1.35 -9.25
C PHE A 659 -23.22 2.76 -8.84
N ASP A 660 -22.07 3.20 -9.36
CA ASP A 660 -21.54 4.54 -9.18
C ASP A 660 -21.13 5.13 -10.53
N TYR A 661 -21.58 6.34 -10.81
CA TYR A 661 -21.07 7.21 -11.87
C TYR A 661 -20.36 8.40 -11.23
N TYR A 662 -19.17 8.73 -11.70
CA TYR A 662 -18.36 9.81 -11.13
C TYR A 662 -17.63 10.57 -12.25
N ASN A 663 -17.34 11.85 -11.98
CA ASN A 663 -16.62 12.78 -12.87
C ASN A 663 -15.69 13.69 -12.06
#